data_c985c2980722bf67f550b81af17b5f71
#
_entry.id   c985c2980722bf67f550b81af17b5f71
#
_cell.length_a   1.000
_cell.length_b   1.000
_cell.length_c   1.000
_cell.angle_alpha   90.00
_cell.angle_beta   90.00
_cell.angle_gamma   90.00
#
_symmetry.space_group_name_H-M   'P 1'
#
loop_
_entity.id
_entity.type
_entity.pdbx_description
1 polymer ?
#
loop_
_entity_poly.entity_id
_entity_poly.type
_entity_poly.pdbx_seq_one_letter_code
_entity_poly.pdbx_strand_id
1 'polypeptide(L)'
;MALAALAGKALRDAATMPDDLPGLAGALGDDFGGCADPASLRWEPSRGDVTDVLFGRSVLFLATSTPCDAGPQPRDLFRGRVRVTPEGRLLAIAGTYNLTSTPLGDDHALVVRGTRAAFATNAYGQEQSVTALDLSGEGAQATSSAWQDRAMGYLTNLQETGSGAGVARIDVALDQPARAVGLSLSPTGGQLAIQLASDTTRNATLDLDRADLSGDVSALHAEAARHLPKRFVFWAVDTVRAVPWIGPAPIAWLEEKSFWVRDQWKQLAFHLNPFHGDADGNDKLKGGNGAGEPGASTTGADVPARLDAAHAGEGDTVWPPAPIPSMWKTPEVGEGQWVTPQLSWMRPAIPGAPPAFFRTFVRPDPDRPYTRVLLVAMDMRQLDIDMEAGVEDPKPLTGPHGSGRLPRDPAIYTRVVAAFNGAFKTEHGNYGMMVHKRVLLPPQPGAASIVTLGDGRVGMGTWGDTKDVGGLVGIPDDDIQSFRQNMDALVDHGVVNPTGRALWGYTLPGNGMQTERSGLCVTGAGNLVYAWGDDVSATALGKAMATAGCNYAMHLDMNPHHTGFIFANIHEIKGHDYRSELLTTLMEVSPDRYIEYSPKDFFYMMARDPAPPPVGSSAWQVDEGTQPAPSWLPGVWKNEQTEGGVAIALTQLEPGRARFRLRAGGLEPDGKTGSTAARELDPSDVHSVLLAAPMGTTTDKALAGLEVQGKRVLPFSAGSATAALVASAEGALSIVSSDRGAATTGEDAAEVPLLFDGPQDRPAVSGPPAAKLALGITADERVILAHGMATSYAPLARALRAAGCTKAVALDRGAHAAATIDRTGTAEPPRARYDGTVLYALAETARPRAFRFDAAKAVADVARGKIAP
;
A
#
# COMPACT_ATOMS: atom_id res chain seq x y z
N MET A 1 24.37 49.18 -9.71
CA MET A 1 25.00 49.08 -11.02
C MET A 1 25.12 47.61 -11.50
N ALA A 2 25.59 46.69 -10.72
CA ALA A 2 25.74 45.26 -11.18
C ALA A 2 24.38 44.61 -11.56
N LEU A 3 23.31 44.82 -10.76
CA LEU A 3 21.98 44.31 -11.05
C LEU A 3 21.37 44.93 -12.33
N ALA A 4 21.63 46.25 -12.56
CA ALA A 4 21.15 46.90 -13.79
C ALA A 4 21.93 46.41 -15.04
N ALA A 5 23.21 46.10 -14.91
CA ALA A 5 23.99 45.54 -16.00
C ALA A 5 23.57 44.08 -16.33
N LEU A 6 23.24 43.27 -15.31
CA LEU A 6 22.67 41.93 -15.47
C LEU A 6 21.27 42.00 -16.10
N ALA A 7 20.41 42.91 -15.68
CA ALA A 7 19.10 43.13 -16.31
C ALA A 7 19.24 43.55 -17.77
N GLY A 8 20.13 44.46 -18.06
CA GLY A 8 20.44 44.88 -19.44
C GLY A 8 21.00 43.75 -20.33
N LYS A 9 21.75 42.83 -19.76
CA LYS A 9 22.16 41.62 -20.49
C LYS A 9 20.99 40.68 -20.75
N ALA A 10 20.17 40.39 -19.73
CA ALA A 10 18.98 39.57 -19.85
C ALA A 10 17.99 40.10 -20.91
N LEU A 11 17.82 41.42 -20.97
CA LEU A 11 16.98 42.06 -22.00
C LEU A 11 17.53 41.90 -23.44
N ARG A 12 18.85 41.86 -23.58
CA ARG A 12 19.51 41.69 -24.92
C ARG A 12 19.49 40.24 -25.38
N ASP A 13 19.54 39.30 -24.45
CA ASP A 13 19.61 37.87 -24.73
C ASP A 13 18.18 37.23 -24.88
N ALA A 14 17.11 38.01 -24.66
CA ALA A 14 15.74 37.52 -24.70
C ALA A 14 15.26 37.23 -26.12
N ALA A 15 14.80 36.02 -26.37
CA ALA A 15 14.03 35.70 -27.57
C ALA A 15 12.69 36.44 -27.54
N THR A 16 12.16 36.79 -28.73
CA THR A 16 10.83 37.37 -28.86
C THR A 16 9.77 36.31 -28.51
N MET A 17 9.12 36.45 -27.36
CA MET A 17 7.96 35.65 -26.98
C MET A 17 6.64 36.42 -27.21
N PRO A 18 5.49 35.70 -27.32
CA PRO A 18 4.21 36.34 -27.53
C PRO A 18 3.84 37.32 -26.40
N ASP A 19 3.26 38.47 -26.74
CA ASP A 19 2.85 39.51 -25.81
C ASP A 19 1.38 39.37 -25.32
N ASP A 20 0.68 38.29 -25.76
CA ASP A 20 -0.71 38.02 -25.44
C ASP A 20 -0.89 36.97 -24.35
N LEU A 21 -2.05 36.94 -23.71
CA LEU A 21 -2.39 35.94 -22.69
C LEU A 21 -2.40 34.50 -23.19
N PRO A 22 -2.91 34.17 -24.40
CA PRO A 22 -2.78 32.84 -24.95
C PRO A 22 -1.34 32.37 -25.13
N GLY A 23 -0.45 33.24 -25.60
CA GLY A 23 0.96 32.92 -25.74
C GLY A 23 1.66 32.70 -24.39
N LEU A 24 1.32 33.49 -23.39
CA LEU A 24 1.81 33.28 -22.01
C LEU A 24 1.29 31.95 -21.44
N ALA A 25 0.00 31.64 -21.63
CA ALA A 25 -0.56 30.37 -21.20
C ALA A 25 0.12 29.17 -21.89
N GLY A 26 0.39 29.28 -23.20
CA GLY A 26 1.14 28.27 -23.94
C GLY A 26 2.54 28.06 -23.36
N ALA A 27 3.30 29.14 -23.14
CA ALA A 27 4.65 29.08 -22.57
C ALA A 27 4.68 28.49 -21.16
N LEU A 28 3.66 28.80 -20.34
CA LEU A 28 3.51 28.20 -19.00
C LEU A 28 3.18 26.70 -19.12
N GLY A 29 2.26 26.32 -20.02
CA GLY A 29 1.92 24.93 -20.29
C GLY A 29 3.12 24.10 -20.72
N ASP A 30 3.95 24.62 -21.62
CA ASP A 30 5.17 24.00 -22.09
C ASP A 30 6.19 23.78 -20.94
N ASP A 31 6.28 24.71 -19.98
CA ASP A 31 7.22 24.61 -18.86
C ASP A 31 6.91 23.44 -17.90
N PHE A 32 5.63 23.16 -17.65
CA PHE A 32 5.24 22.05 -16.77
C PHE A 32 4.65 20.82 -17.50
N GLY A 33 4.57 20.87 -18.83
CA GLY A 33 4.07 19.76 -19.67
C GLY A 33 2.55 19.54 -19.61
N GLY A 34 1.78 20.62 -19.44
CA GLY A 34 0.32 20.58 -19.31
C GLY A 34 -0.39 21.69 -20.07
N CYS A 35 -1.64 22.00 -19.69
CA CYS A 35 -2.46 23.02 -20.32
C CYS A 35 -2.89 24.10 -19.32
N ALA A 36 -2.42 25.33 -19.51
CA ALA A 36 -2.82 26.49 -18.71
C ALA A 36 -4.04 27.19 -19.33
N ASP A 37 -4.99 27.60 -18.50
CA ASP A 37 -6.18 28.34 -18.91
C ASP A 37 -5.89 29.84 -19.08
N PRO A 38 -5.87 30.39 -20.29
CA PRO A 38 -5.57 31.80 -20.53
C PRO A 38 -6.51 32.75 -19.79
N ALA A 39 -7.79 32.38 -19.60
CA ALA A 39 -8.79 33.18 -18.96
C ALA A 39 -8.60 33.31 -17.43
N SER A 40 -7.85 32.40 -16.83
CA SER A 40 -7.58 32.34 -15.39
C SER A 40 -6.37 33.14 -14.96
N LEU A 41 -5.50 33.56 -15.90
CA LEU A 41 -4.25 34.25 -15.60
C LEU A 41 -4.46 35.54 -14.80
N ARG A 42 -3.80 35.65 -13.64
CA ARG A 42 -3.85 36.82 -12.75
C ARG A 42 -2.46 37.15 -12.24
N TRP A 43 -1.97 38.34 -12.60
CA TRP A 43 -0.70 38.85 -12.12
C TRP A 43 -0.74 39.22 -10.65
N GLU A 44 0.24 38.80 -9.89
CA GLU A 44 0.53 39.36 -8.57
C GLU A 44 1.18 40.74 -8.71
N PRO A 45 1.14 41.58 -7.65
CA PRO A 45 1.74 42.91 -7.69
C PRO A 45 3.22 42.87 -8.10
N SER A 46 3.64 43.80 -8.98
CA SER A 46 5.05 43.99 -9.34
C SER A 46 5.87 44.37 -8.12
N ARG A 47 7.10 43.83 -8.05
CA ARG A 47 8.09 44.18 -7.03
C ARG A 47 9.10 45.20 -7.51
N GLY A 48 8.90 45.76 -8.70
CA GLY A 48 9.74 46.71 -9.39
C GLY A 48 10.46 46.11 -10.61
N ASP A 49 10.65 46.93 -11.62
CA ASP A 49 11.10 46.54 -12.97
C ASP A 49 12.36 45.70 -12.98
N VAL A 50 13.39 46.09 -12.22
CA VAL A 50 14.64 45.33 -12.14
C VAL A 50 14.43 43.94 -11.52
N THR A 51 13.55 43.87 -10.53
CA THR A 51 13.23 42.61 -9.85
C THR A 51 12.44 41.70 -10.78
N ASP A 52 11.48 42.22 -11.51
CA ASP A 52 10.64 41.45 -12.44
C ASP A 52 11.46 40.90 -13.64
N VAL A 53 12.44 41.69 -14.11
CA VAL A 53 13.36 41.26 -15.17
C VAL A 53 14.34 40.17 -14.70
N LEU A 54 14.88 40.28 -13.49
CA LEU A 54 15.94 39.34 -13.02
C LEU A 54 15.37 38.11 -12.34
N PHE A 55 14.35 38.27 -11.51
CA PHE A 55 13.84 37.20 -10.64
C PHE A 55 12.43 36.74 -11.01
N GLY A 56 11.76 37.45 -11.92
CA GLY A 56 10.41 37.17 -12.37
C GLY A 56 9.31 37.76 -11.48
N ARG A 57 8.19 38.07 -12.12
CA ARG A 57 6.91 38.46 -11.51
C ARG A 57 6.04 37.20 -11.40
N SER A 58 5.27 37.10 -10.35
CA SER A 58 4.38 35.96 -10.14
C SER A 58 3.06 36.15 -10.87
N VAL A 59 2.54 35.09 -11.44
CA VAL A 59 1.22 34.96 -12.07
C VAL A 59 0.52 33.72 -11.52
N LEU A 60 -0.73 33.85 -11.09
CA LEU A 60 -1.60 32.75 -10.70
C LEU A 60 -2.46 32.34 -11.89
N PHE A 61 -2.66 31.04 -12.09
CA PHE A 61 -3.49 30.49 -13.15
C PHE A 61 -4.02 29.10 -12.81
N LEU A 62 -5.10 28.71 -13.48
CA LEU A 62 -5.63 27.34 -13.43
C LEU A 62 -5.08 26.54 -14.59
N ALA A 63 -4.71 25.29 -14.33
CA ALA A 63 -4.15 24.42 -15.35
C ALA A 63 -4.43 22.95 -15.07
N THR A 64 -4.30 22.13 -16.10
CA THR A 64 -4.32 20.67 -16.01
C THR A 64 -2.92 20.14 -16.28
N SER A 65 -2.57 19.00 -15.72
CA SER A 65 -1.31 18.29 -15.98
C SER A 65 -1.31 17.50 -17.30
N THR A 66 -2.41 17.53 -18.04
CA THR A 66 -2.57 16.88 -19.36
C THR A 66 -2.48 17.90 -20.49
N PRO A 67 -2.12 17.51 -21.71
CA PRO A 67 -2.16 18.38 -22.86
C PRO A 67 -3.54 18.99 -23.11
N CYS A 68 -3.58 20.15 -23.76
CA CYS A 68 -4.82 20.91 -24.01
C CYS A 68 -5.87 20.16 -24.84
N ASP A 69 -5.49 19.19 -25.63
CA ASP A 69 -6.33 18.36 -26.48
C ASP A 69 -6.91 17.12 -25.79
N ALA A 70 -6.52 16.85 -24.55
CA ALA A 70 -6.96 15.68 -23.79
C ALA A 70 -8.43 15.75 -23.29
N GLY A 71 -9.16 16.83 -23.58
CA GLY A 71 -10.54 17.06 -23.15
C GLY A 71 -10.67 17.69 -21.76
N PRO A 72 -11.90 17.81 -21.24
CA PRO A 72 -12.12 18.41 -19.91
C PRO A 72 -11.43 17.59 -18.83
N GLN A 73 -10.61 18.24 -18.02
CA GLN A 73 -9.87 17.65 -16.93
C GLN A 73 -10.03 18.49 -15.66
N PRO A 74 -9.91 17.91 -14.46
CA PRO A 74 -9.80 18.67 -13.22
C PRO A 74 -8.66 19.66 -13.28
N ARG A 75 -8.85 20.84 -12.68
CA ARG A 75 -7.88 21.92 -12.74
C ARG A 75 -7.23 22.14 -11.41
N ASP A 76 -5.92 22.39 -11.44
CA ASP A 76 -5.12 22.83 -10.30
C ASP A 76 -4.82 24.31 -10.37
N LEU A 77 -4.55 24.90 -9.19
CA LEU A 77 -4.05 26.27 -9.09
C LEU A 77 -2.51 26.26 -9.13
N PHE A 78 -1.96 26.96 -10.09
CA PHE A 78 -0.54 27.13 -10.28
C PHE A 78 -0.08 28.56 -10.00
N ARG A 79 1.18 28.68 -9.57
CA ARG A 79 1.93 29.94 -9.59
C ARG A 79 3.07 29.81 -10.59
N GLY A 80 3.08 30.68 -11.61
CA GLY A 80 4.22 30.87 -12.50
C GLY A 80 5.10 32.02 -12.03
N ARG A 81 6.42 31.87 -12.13
CA ARG A 81 7.36 32.99 -12.03
C ARG A 81 7.83 33.33 -13.43
N VAL A 82 7.53 34.52 -13.87
CA VAL A 82 7.71 34.94 -15.27
C VAL A 82 8.59 36.19 -15.30
N ARG A 83 9.72 36.11 -15.97
CA ARG A 83 10.59 37.26 -16.22
C ARG A 83 9.99 38.11 -17.32
N VAL A 84 9.75 39.36 -17.02
CA VAL A 84 9.08 40.32 -17.93
C VAL A 84 9.89 41.59 -18.04
N THR A 85 9.75 42.31 -19.19
CA THR A 85 10.27 43.66 -19.35
C THR A 85 9.39 44.68 -18.59
N PRO A 86 9.85 45.92 -18.38
CA PRO A 86 9.03 46.96 -17.81
C PRO A 86 7.72 47.20 -18.59
N GLU A 87 7.72 46.95 -19.89
CA GLU A 87 6.54 47.06 -20.76
C GLU A 87 5.62 45.83 -20.69
N GLY A 88 5.97 44.77 -19.89
CA GLY A 88 5.18 43.58 -19.71
C GLY A 88 5.46 42.47 -20.70
N ARG A 89 6.51 42.55 -21.53
CA ARG A 89 6.90 41.54 -22.49
C ARG A 89 7.51 40.34 -21.78
N LEU A 90 7.11 39.12 -22.18
CA LEU A 90 7.68 37.88 -21.66
C LEU A 90 9.15 37.69 -22.09
N LEU A 91 10.05 37.47 -21.14
CA LEU A 91 11.46 37.19 -21.35
C LEU A 91 11.78 35.70 -21.16
N ALA A 92 11.25 35.09 -20.12
CA ALA A 92 11.43 33.66 -19.81
C ALA A 92 10.49 33.21 -18.69
N ILE A 93 10.18 31.94 -18.65
CA ILE A 93 9.61 31.29 -17.49
C ILE A 93 10.75 30.95 -16.54
N ALA A 94 10.65 31.42 -15.29
CA ALA A 94 11.63 31.14 -14.24
C ALA A 94 11.26 29.89 -13.39
N GLY A 95 10.03 29.40 -13.55
CA GLY A 95 9.51 28.17 -12.97
C GLY A 95 8.01 28.22 -12.78
N THR A 96 7.41 27.04 -12.74
CA THR A 96 6.00 26.81 -12.44
C THR A 96 5.85 25.95 -11.20
N TYR A 97 4.85 26.25 -10.37
CA TYR A 97 4.63 25.65 -9.06
C TYR A 97 3.16 25.30 -8.91
N ASN A 98 2.84 24.02 -8.77
CA ASN A 98 1.49 23.57 -8.45
C ASN A 98 1.21 23.80 -6.97
N LEU A 99 0.13 24.52 -6.65
CA LEU A 99 -0.25 24.88 -5.27
C LEU A 99 -1.39 23.99 -4.74
N THR A 100 -2.09 23.30 -5.62
CA THR A 100 -3.24 22.46 -5.28
C THR A 100 -3.11 21.07 -5.88
N SER A 101 -4.10 20.20 -5.63
CA SER A 101 -4.02 18.79 -5.97
C SER A 101 -5.20 18.32 -6.79
N THR A 102 -4.92 17.56 -7.84
CA THR A 102 -5.93 16.68 -8.44
C THR A 102 -5.59 15.23 -8.20
N PRO A 103 -6.50 14.43 -7.64
CA PRO A 103 -6.47 13.00 -7.79
C PRO A 103 -6.66 12.62 -9.26
N LEU A 104 -6.07 11.50 -9.71
CA LEU A 104 -6.27 11.02 -11.07
C LEU A 104 -7.73 10.63 -11.31
N GLY A 105 -8.28 11.18 -12.40
CA GLY A 105 -9.53 10.71 -12.99
C GLY A 105 -10.84 11.21 -12.37
N ASP A 106 -10.78 11.98 -11.28
CA ASP A 106 -11.98 12.42 -10.58
C ASP A 106 -12.13 13.96 -10.58
N ASP A 107 -13.37 14.43 -10.69
CA ASP A 107 -13.71 15.83 -10.41
C ASP A 107 -13.48 16.12 -8.92
N HIS A 108 -12.88 17.26 -8.61
CA HIS A 108 -12.67 17.75 -7.27
C HIS A 108 -13.15 19.20 -7.12
N ALA A 109 -13.60 19.54 -5.93
CA ALA A 109 -13.98 20.90 -5.63
C ALA A 109 -12.73 21.78 -5.45
N LEU A 110 -12.65 22.87 -6.23
CA LEU A 110 -11.62 23.91 -6.10
C LEU A 110 -12.28 25.27 -6.15
N VAL A 111 -12.01 26.12 -5.17
CA VAL A 111 -12.46 27.52 -5.14
C VAL A 111 -11.28 28.44 -4.88
N VAL A 112 -11.19 29.52 -5.65
CA VAL A 112 -10.15 30.55 -5.52
C VAL A 112 -10.80 31.93 -5.43
N ARG A 113 -10.43 32.72 -4.41
CA ARG A 113 -10.88 34.08 -4.24
C ARG A 113 -9.79 34.96 -3.62
N GLY A 114 -9.31 35.94 -4.38
CA GLY A 114 -8.22 36.80 -3.93
C GLY A 114 -6.96 36.03 -3.61
N THR A 115 -6.50 36.12 -2.38
CA THR A 115 -5.33 35.37 -1.86
C THR A 115 -5.70 34.07 -1.16
N ARG A 116 -6.95 33.65 -1.20
CA ARG A 116 -7.41 32.39 -0.58
C ARG A 116 -7.82 31.39 -1.64
N ALA A 117 -7.48 30.14 -1.40
CA ALA A 117 -7.93 29.01 -2.20
C ALA A 117 -8.32 27.87 -1.28
N ALA A 118 -9.25 27.03 -1.72
CA ALA A 118 -9.55 25.79 -1.02
C ALA A 118 -9.89 24.69 -2.04
N PHE A 119 -9.53 23.47 -1.73
CA PHE A 119 -9.81 22.31 -2.58
C PHE A 119 -10.09 21.07 -1.74
N ALA A 120 -10.84 20.14 -2.30
CA ALA A 120 -11.04 18.83 -1.72
C ALA A 120 -10.05 17.83 -2.32
N THR A 121 -9.63 16.85 -1.52
CA THR A 121 -8.76 15.76 -2.00
C THR A 121 -9.58 14.49 -2.10
N ASN A 122 -9.73 13.99 -3.33
CA ASN A 122 -10.42 12.76 -3.63
C ASN A 122 -9.46 11.56 -3.58
N ALA A 123 -9.95 10.46 -3.05
CA ALA A 123 -9.31 9.16 -3.15
C ALA A 123 -10.38 8.07 -3.25
N TYR A 124 -10.18 7.11 -4.15
CA TYR A 124 -11.14 6.03 -4.39
C TYR A 124 -12.55 6.51 -4.81
N GLY A 125 -12.64 7.62 -5.54
CA GLY A 125 -13.92 8.20 -5.92
C GLY A 125 -14.71 8.84 -4.77
N GLN A 126 -14.04 9.12 -3.65
CA GLN A 126 -14.64 9.76 -2.47
C GLN A 126 -13.71 10.87 -1.93
N GLU A 127 -14.32 11.97 -1.49
CA GLU A 127 -13.58 13.09 -0.90
C GLU A 127 -13.15 12.76 0.52
N GLN A 128 -11.88 12.91 0.83
CA GLN A 128 -11.28 12.49 2.11
C GLN A 128 -10.79 13.65 2.97
N SER A 129 -10.49 14.78 2.37
CA SER A 129 -10.04 15.96 3.09
C SER A 129 -10.35 17.24 2.33
N VAL A 130 -10.35 18.37 3.04
CA VAL A 130 -10.40 19.72 2.47
C VAL A 130 -9.14 20.46 2.90
N THR A 131 -8.46 21.11 1.96
CA THR A 131 -7.30 21.95 2.24
C THR A 131 -7.61 23.40 1.88
N ALA A 132 -7.37 24.30 2.82
CA ALA A 132 -7.44 25.74 2.58
C ALA A 132 -6.03 26.33 2.54
N LEU A 133 -5.78 27.23 1.59
CA LEU A 133 -4.51 27.89 1.34
C LEU A 133 -4.63 29.40 1.51
N ASP A 134 -3.61 30.01 2.14
CA ASP A 134 -3.37 31.44 2.08
C ASP A 134 -2.16 31.72 1.18
N LEU A 135 -2.44 32.26 0.01
CA LEU A 135 -1.46 32.59 -1.02
C LEU A 135 -0.66 33.87 -0.69
N SER A 136 -1.08 34.67 0.29
CA SER A 136 -0.29 35.80 0.82
C SER A 136 0.96 35.33 1.54
N GLY A 137 0.94 34.09 2.03
CA GLY A 137 2.01 33.47 2.81
C GLY A 137 2.02 33.94 4.27
N GLU A 138 1.02 34.65 4.72
CA GLU A 138 0.87 35.01 6.13
C GLU A 138 0.72 33.72 6.94
N GLY A 139 1.61 33.49 7.94
CA GLY A 139 1.65 32.24 8.69
C GLY A 139 2.47 31.08 8.04
N ALA A 140 2.97 31.23 6.81
CA ALA A 140 3.81 30.23 6.15
C ALA A 140 5.29 30.28 6.56
N GLN A 141 5.68 31.22 7.39
CA GLN A 141 7.05 31.36 7.87
C GLN A 141 7.32 30.48 9.09
N ALA A 142 8.53 29.94 9.19
CA ALA A 142 8.95 29.24 10.39
C ALA A 142 8.86 30.15 11.63
N THR A 143 8.35 29.63 12.74
CA THR A 143 8.13 30.37 13.99
C THR A 143 9.41 30.71 14.76
N SER A 144 10.58 30.60 14.15
CA SER A 144 11.87 30.90 14.76
C SER A 144 12.19 32.40 14.75
N SER A 145 12.71 32.92 15.85
CA SER A 145 13.22 34.29 15.95
C SER A 145 14.60 34.48 15.30
N ALA A 146 15.33 33.39 15.02
CA ALA A 146 16.66 33.45 14.44
C ALA A 146 16.61 33.90 12.97
N TRP A 147 17.45 34.87 12.61
CA TRP A 147 17.49 35.41 11.24
C TRP A 147 17.88 34.35 10.19
N GLN A 148 18.71 33.37 10.58
CA GLN A 148 19.14 32.27 9.74
C GLN A 148 17.96 31.38 9.33
N ASP A 149 17.11 31.01 10.30
CA ASP A 149 15.93 30.20 10.04
C ASP A 149 14.93 30.93 9.14
N ARG A 150 14.76 32.23 9.33
CA ARG A 150 13.90 33.07 8.47
C ARG A 150 14.44 33.17 7.04
N ALA A 151 15.75 33.33 6.89
CA ALA A 151 16.37 33.36 5.55
C ALA A 151 16.25 32.01 4.84
N MET A 152 16.47 30.92 5.57
CA MET A 152 16.31 29.55 5.06
C MET A 152 14.83 29.28 4.69
N GLY A 153 13.89 29.64 5.56
CA GLY A 153 12.46 29.52 5.28
C GLY A 153 12.04 30.31 4.04
N TYR A 154 12.50 31.54 3.90
CA TYR A 154 12.23 32.37 2.72
C TYR A 154 12.71 31.71 1.42
N LEU A 155 13.93 31.21 1.40
CA LEU A 155 14.49 30.55 0.20
C LEU A 155 13.83 29.22 -0.10
N THR A 156 13.51 28.44 0.93
CA THR A 156 12.73 27.19 0.78
C THR A 156 11.34 27.47 0.19
N ASN A 157 10.61 28.41 0.76
CA ASN A 157 9.30 28.82 0.25
C ASN A 157 9.37 29.30 -1.21
N LEU A 158 10.41 30.06 -1.54
CA LEU A 158 10.64 30.52 -2.91
C LEU A 158 10.86 29.37 -3.89
N GLN A 159 11.59 28.35 -3.47
CA GLN A 159 11.86 27.16 -4.29
C GLN A 159 10.61 26.27 -4.46
N GLU A 160 9.80 26.15 -3.41
CA GLU A 160 8.66 25.21 -3.41
C GLU A 160 7.36 25.84 -3.95
N THR A 161 7.15 27.14 -3.70
CA THR A 161 5.87 27.81 -4.02
C THR A 161 6.01 28.98 -5.00
N GLY A 162 7.22 29.30 -5.43
CA GLY A 162 7.51 30.47 -6.25
C GLY A 162 7.43 31.80 -5.51
N SER A 163 7.14 31.81 -4.20
CA SER A 163 7.06 32.99 -3.36
C SER A 163 7.87 32.82 -2.08
N GLY A 164 8.75 33.75 -1.76
CA GLY A 164 9.50 33.73 -0.50
C GLY A 164 8.61 33.87 0.75
N ALA A 165 7.41 34.42 0.61
CA ALA A 165 6.40 34.39 1.68
C ALA A 165 5.82 32.98 1.91
N GLY A 166 5.87 32.11 0.88
CA GLY A 166 5.30 30.76 0.95
C GLY A 166 3.78 30.73 0.74
N VAL A 167 3.18 29.64 1.19
CA VAL A 167 1.73 29.42 1.20
C VAL A 167 1.38 28.83 2.56
N ALA A 168 0.54 29.49 3.34
CA ALA A 168 0.04 28.93 4.58
C ALA A 168 -1.09 27.94 4.26
N ARG A 169 -1.19 26.86 5.06
CA ARG A 169 -2.10 25.75 4.80
C ARG A 169 -2.85 25.33 6.06
N ILE A 170 -4.15 25.07 5.90
CA ILE A 170 -5.00 24.45 6.92
C ILE A 170 -5.60 23.20 6.29
N ASP A 171 -5.38 22.05 6.91
CA ASP A 171 -5.96 20.78 6.49
C ASP A 171 -7.16 20.43 7.36
N VAL A 172 -8.26 20.05 6.73
CA VAL A 172 -9.46 19.56 7.38
C VAL A 172 -9.63 18.10 6.98
N ALA A 173 -9.35 17.20 7.90
CA ALA A 173 -9.58 15.77 7.70
C ALA A 173 -11.06 15.45 7.92
N LEU A 174 -11.59 14.52 7.10
CA LEU A 174 -12.92 13.94 7.27
C LEU A 174 -12.76 12.59 7.97
N ASP A 175 -13.49 12.37 9.08
CA ASP A 175 -13.49 11.08 9.79
C ASP A 175 -14.07 9.94 8.93
N GLN A 176 -14.93 10.29 8.00
CA GLN A 176 -15.47 9.39 6.99
C GLN A 176 -15.47 10.08 5.62
N PRO A 177 -15.08 9.38 4.55
CA PRO A 177 -15.10 9.93 3.20
C PRO A 177 -16.50 10.40 2.80
N ALA A 178 -16.57 11.52 2.08
CA ALA A 178 -17.82 12.05 1.51
C ALA A 178 -17.91 11.72 0.01
N ARG A 179 -19.13 11.55 -0.50
CA ARG A 179 -19.36 11.34 -1.94
C ARG A 179 -19.02 12.56 -2.79
N ALA A 180 -19.24 13.72 -2.22
CA ALA A 180 -18.87 15.00 -2.83
C ALA A 180 -18.72 16.08 -1.76
N VAL A 181 -17.89 17.08 -2.05
CA VAL A 181 -17.69 18.25 -1.20
C VAL A 181 -17.98 19.51 -2.01
N GLY A 182 -18.88 20.33 -1.51
CA GLY A 182 -19.10 21.68 -2.03
C GLY A 182 -18.28 22.69 -1.23
N LEU A 183 -17.54 23.57 -1.91
CA LEU A 183 -16.70 24.59 -1.28
C LEU A 183 -17.14 25.98 -1.72
N SER A 184 -17.25 26.93 -0.78
CA SER A 184 -17.43 28.34 -1.12
C SER A 184 -16.71 29.25 -0.15
N LEU A 185 -15.96 30.23 -0.67
CA LEU A 185 -15.29 31.25 0.09
C LEU A 185 -16.22 32.48 0.28
N SER A 186 -16.27 33.00 1.50
CA SER A 186 -16.99 34.25 1.82
C SER A 186 -16.48 35.42 0.97
N PRO A 187 -17.26 36.51 0.79
CA PRO A 187 -16.84 37.68 0.02
C PRO A 187 -15.53 38.30 0.49
N THR A 188 -15.25 38.21 1.78
CA THR A 188 -14.01 38.71 2.41
C THR A 188 -12.86 37.70 2.34
N GLY A 189 -13.12 36.44 1.99
CA GLY A 189 -12.13 35.36 1.98
C GLY A 189 -11.81 34.82 3.37
N GLY A 190 -12.35 35.32 4.46
CA GLY A 190 -12.01 34.91 5.83
C GLY A 190 -12.70 33.62 6.29
N GLN A 191 -13.71 33.16 5.57
CA GLN A 191 -14.46 31.96 5.92
C GLN A 191 -14.64 31.04 4.71
N LEU A 192 -14.47 29.74 4.93
CA LEU A 192 -14.72 28.67 3.97
C LEU A 192 -15.94 27.87 4.42
N ALA A 193 -17.03 27.93 3.64
CA ALA A 193 -18.14 27.01 3.83
C ALA A 193 -17.83 25.66 3.16
N ILE A 194 -18.04 24.59 3.90
CA ILE A 194 -17.80 23.20 3.49
C ILE A 194 -19.15 22.47 3.57
N GLN A 195 -19.61 21.95 2.45
CA GLN A 195 -20.82 21.16 2.35
C GLN A 195 -20.44 19.72 1.99
N LEU A 196 -20.71 18.78 2.89
CA LEU A 196 -20.42 17.36 2.69
C LEU A 196 -21.69 16.65 2.21
N ALA A 197 -21.61 15.97 1.09
CA ALA A 197 -22.64 15.07 0.61
C ALA A 197 -22.28 13.64 0.97
N SER A 198 -22.94 13.09 1.97
CA SER A 198 -22.93 11.68 2.36
C SER A 198 -24.36 11.17 2.36
N ASP A 199 -24.74 10.25 3.23
CA ASP A 199 -26.14 9.82 3.40
C ASP A 199 -27.05 10.97 3.91
N THR A 200 -26.45 11.94 4.57
CA THR A 200 -27.06 13.23 4.96
C THR A 200 -26.16 14.39 4.56
N THR A 201 -26.75 15.50 4.11
CA THR A 201 -25.99 16.71 3.84
C THR A 201 -25.60 17.38 5.14
N ARG A 202 -24.30 17.61 5.36
CA ARG A 202 -23.75 18.32 6.52
C ARG A 202 -23.10 19.63 6.07
N ASN A 203 -23.22 20.67 6.88
CA ASN A 203 -22.64 21.97 6.59
C ASN A 203 -21.74 22.41 7.74
N ALA A 204 -20.49 22.75 7.40
CA ALA A 204 -19.52 23.29 8.33
C ALA A 204 -18.93 24.60 7.76
N THR A 205 -18.37 25.41 8.61
CA THR A 205 -17.65 26.64 8.24
C THR A 205 -16.31 26.67 8.94
N LEU A 206 -15.22 26.83 8.17
CA LEU A 206 -13.88 27.01 8.66
C LEU A 206 -13.53 28.50 8.66
N ASP A 207 -13.17 29.05 9.82
CA ASP A 207 -12.53 30.35 9.96
C ASP A 207 -11.05 30.21 9.57
N LEU A 208 -10.67 30.88 8.48
CA LEU A 208 -9.32 30.71 7.89
C LEU A 208 -8.23 31.48 8.66
N ASP A 209 -8.60 32.40 9.50
CA ASP A 209 -7.65 33.20 10.30
C ASP A 209 -7.34 32.53 11.63
N ARG A 210 -8.26 31.69 12.14
CA ARG A 210 -8.15 31.01 13.44
C ARG A 210 -7.96 29.49 13.31
N ALA A 211 -8.19 28.92 12.14
CA ALA A 211 -8.28 27.49 11.88
C ALA A 211 -9.37 26.79 12.74
N ASP A 212 -10.46 27.51 13.05
CA ASP A 212 -11.55 27.02 13.87
C ASP A 212 -12.74 26.57 13.01
N LEU A 213 -13.29 25.42 13.33
CA LEU A 213 -14.50 24.88 12.68
C LEU A 213 -15.75 25.22 13.48
N SER A 214 -16.85 25.51 12.78
CA SER A 214 -18.18 25.72 13.34
C SER A 214 -19.26 25.06 12.47
N GLY A 215 -20.43 24.81 13.07
CA GLY A 215 -21.54 24.11 12.41
C GLY A 215 -21.56 22.62 12.74
N ASP A 216 -21.86 21.74 11.79
CA ASP A 216 -21.85 20.27 11.99
C ASP A 216 -20.42 19.73 11.86
N VAL A 217 -19.66 19.85 12.94
CA VAL A 217 -18.22 19.55 13.00
C VAL A 217 -17.88 18.19 13.59
N SER A 218 -18.89 17.37 13.93
CA SER A 218 -18.66 16.10 14.63
C SER A 218 -17.80 15.07 13.88
N ALA A 219 -17.59 15.32 12.59
CA ALA A 219 -16.80 14.44 11.70
C ALA A 219 -15.65 15.19 11.00
N LEU A 220 -15.23 16.33 11.51
CA LEU A 220 -14.20 17.17 10.89
C LEU A 220 -13.14 17.60 11.89
N HIS A 221 -11.88 17.57 11.47
CA HIS A 221 -10.74 18.02 12.28
C HIS A 221 -9.88 18.99 11.46
N ALA A 222 -9.77 20.26 11.91
CA ALA A 222 -8.93 21.25 11.28
C ALA A 222 -7.57 21.34 11.98
N GLU A 223 -6.48 21.39 11.20
CA GLU A 223 -5.13 21.58 11.69
C GLU A 223 -4.34 22.52 10.76
N ALA A 224 -3.74 23.55 11.34
CA ALA A 224 -2.82 24.40 10.59
C ALA A 224 -1.47 23.68 10.39
N ALA A 225 -0.94 23.74 9.17
CA ALA A 225 0.35 23.15 8.86
C ALA A 225 1.47 23.86 9.66
N ARG A 226 2.40 23.05 10.18
CA ARG A 226 3.55 23.56 10.94
C ARG A 226 4.76 23.72 10.04
N HIS A 227 5.37 24.89 10.03
CA HIS A 227 6.62 25.16 9.33
C HIS A 227 7.78 25.06 10.32
N LEU A 228 8.52 23.93 10.27
CA LEU A 228 9.67 23.70 11.14
C LEU A 228 10.94 24.24 10.48
N PRO A 229 11.85 24.88 11.24
CA PRO A 229 13.14 25.33 10.70
C PRO A 229 14.02 24.13 10.37
N LYS A 230 14.61 24.15 9.16
CA LYS A 230 15.63 23.16 8.76
C LYS A 230 16.98 23.46 9.41
N ARG A 231 17.79 22.45 9.69
CA ARG A 231 19.18 22.67 10.10
C ARG A 231 19.97 23.27 8.95
N PHE A 232 20.79 24.29 9.24
CA PHE A 232 21.53 25.09 8.23
C PHE A 232 22.31 24.25 7.24
N VAL A 233 23.02 23.21 7.71
CA VAL A 233 23.84 22.35 6.85
C VAL A 233 22.98 21.62 5.80
N PHE A 234 21.85 21.06 6.20
CA PHE A 234 20.95 20.35 5.27
C PHE A 234 20.28 21.31 4.30
N TRP A 235 19.80 22.44 4.80
CA TRP A 235 19.26 23.49 3.96
C TRP A 235 20.29 23.94 2.91
N ALA A 236 21.56 24.16 3.30
CA ALA A 236 22.62 24.58 2.38
C ALA A 236 22.91 23.53 1.32
N VAL A 237 22.98 22.26 1.72
CA VAL A 237 23.19 21.12 0.81
C VAL A 237 22.03 21.02 -0.19
N ASP A 238 20.80 21.05 0.28
CA ASP A 238 19.60 20.98 -0.58
C ASP A 238 19.52 22.18 -1.52
N THR A 239 19.83 23.40 -1.03
CA THR A 239 19.86 24.61 -1.84
C THR A 239 20.90 24.56 -2.95
N VAL A 240 22.11 24.10 -2.66
CA VAL A 240 23.18 23.96 -3.69
C VAL A 240 22.82 22.90 -4.71
N ARG A 241 22.26 21.79 -4.28
CA ARG A 241 21.77 20.73 -5.17
C ARG A 241 20.65 21.19 -6.10
N ALA A 242 19.78 22.06 -5.62
CA ALA A 242 18.65 22.61 -6.38
C ALA A 242 19.07 23.71 -7.40
N VAL A 243 20.30 24.20 -7.39
CA VAL A 243 20.78 25.20 -8.35
C VAL A 243 21.07 24.54 -9.71
N PRO A 244 20.29 24.83 -10.79
CA PRO A 244 20.36 24.08 -12.04
C PRO A 244 21.72 24.04 -12.73
N TRP A 245 22.54 25.09 -12.56
CA TRP A 245 23.85 25.23 -13.22
C TRP A 245 25.04 24.74 -12.37
N ILE A 246 24.87 24.50 -11.06
CA ILE A 246 25.86 23.88 -10.19
C ILE A 246 25.62 22.37 -10.13
N GLY A 247 24.35 21.97 -9.98
CA GLY A 247 23.93 20.59 -9.86
C GLY A 247 24.38 19.89 -8.56
N PRO A 248 24.11 18.62 -8.40
CA PRO A 248 24.47 17.85 -7.20
C PRO A 248 25.95 17.43 -7.14
N ALA A 249 26.70 17.50 -8.26
CA ALA A 249 28.05 16.93 -8.39
C ALA A 249 29.10 17.44 -7.38
N PRO A 250 29.22 18.76 -7.08
CA PRO A 250 30.22 19.24 -6.12
C PRO A 250 29.95 18.77 -4.70
N ILE A 251 28.66 18.71 -4.30
CA ILE A 251 28.27 18.23 -2.96
C ILE A 251 28.50 16.72 -2.88
N ALA A 252 28.10 15.96 -3.89
CA ALA A 252 28.30 14.51 -3.95
C ALA A 252 29.81 14.17 -3.89
N TRP A 253 30.67 14.94 -4.55
CA TRP A 253 32.14 14.76 -4.48
C TRP A 253 32.68 15.02 -3.07
N LEU A 254 32.20 16.07 -2.38
CA LEU A 254 32.64 16.39 -1.02
C LEU A 254 32.20 15.32 -0.04
N GLU A 255 30.93 14.89 -0.15
CA GLU A 255 30.38 13.80 0.64
C GLU A 255 31.16 12.50 0.42
N GLU A 256 31.39 12.10 -0.84
CA GLU A 256 32.21 10.93 -1.18
C GLU A 256 33.60 10.95 -0.53
N LYS A 257 34.28 12.07 -0.58
CA LYS A 257 35.61 12.21 0.04
C LYS A 257 35.53 12.12 1.56
N SER A 258 34.53 12.71 2.18
CA SER A 258 34.34 12.61 3.64
C SER A 258 34.04 11.17 4.09
N PHE A 259 33.18 10.46 3.36
CA PHE A 259 32.89 9.05 3.63
C PHE A 259 34.07 8.14 3.38
N TRP A 260 34.86 8.37 2.31
CA TRP A 260 36.09 7.62 2.06
C TRP A 260 37.13 7.80 3.19
N VAL A 261 37.34 9.02 3.68
CA VAL A 261 38.20 9.27 4.83
C VAL A 261 37.70 8.56 6.08
N ARG A 262 36.38 8.61 6.34
CA ARG A 262 35.74 7.90 7.48
C ARG A 262 35.95 6.38 7.37
N ASP A 263 35.76 5.80 6.20
CA ASP A 263 35.98 4.36 5.96
C ASP A 263 37.42 3.96 6.18
N GLN A 264 38.39 4.73 5.65
CA GLN A 264 39.82 4.47 5.88
C GLN A 264 40.17 4.52 7.38
N TRP A 265 39.61 5.49 8.13
CA TRP A 265 39.79 5.57 9.56
C TRP A 265 39.22 4.37 10.31
N LYS A 266 38.06 3.91 9.95
CA LYS A 266 37.43 2.72 10.54
C LYS A 266 38.23 1.45 10.25
N GLN A 267 38.72 1.27 9.04
CA GLN A 267 39.61 0.16 8.67
C GLN A 267 40.91 0.20 9.48
N LEU A 268 41.54 1.37 9.58
CA LEU A 268 42.76 1.53 10.36
C LEU A 268 42.54 1.27 11.85
N ALA A 269 41.44 1.80 12.41
CA ALA A 269 41.09 1.60 13.82
C ALA A 269 40.83 0.12 14.12
N PHE A 270 40.16 -0.61 13.24
CA PHE A 270 39.94 -2.05 13.36
C PHE A 270 41.25 -2.84 13.33
N HIS A 271 42.17 -2.51 12.41
CA HIS A 271 43.48 -3.16 12.33
C HIS A 271 44.35 -2.88 13.55
N LEU A 272 44.23 -1.70 14.16
CA LEU A 272 45.00 -1.33 15.36
C LEU A 272 44.43 -1.95 16.64
N ASN A 273 43.13 -2.23 16.68
CA ASN A 273 42.47 -2.80 17.84
C ASN A 273 41.35 -3.79 17.46
N PRO A 274 41.71 -5.00 16.95
CA PRO A 274 40.73 -5.99 16.48
C PRO A 274 39.85 -6.58 17.58
N PHE A 275 40.13 -6.30 18.85
CA PHE A 275 39.37 -6.80 20.01
C PHE A 275 38.30 -5.84 20.55
N HIS A 276 38.15 -4.64 19.98
CA HIS A 276 36.97 -3.82 20.18
C HIS A 276 35.86 -4.21 19.19
N GLY A 277 35.55 -5.50 19.16
CA GLY A 277 34.21 -5.91 18.80
C GLY A 277 33.33 -5.41 19.93
N ASP A 278 32.69 -4.28 19.71
CA ASP A 278 31.65 -3.82 20.62
C ASP A 278 30.67 -4.99 20.85
N ALA A 279 30.61 -5.48 22.05
CA ALA A 279 29.50 -6.25 22.60
C ALA A 279 28.14 -5.53 22.38
N ASP A 280 28.20 -4.30 22.02
CA ASP A 280 27.16 -3.31 21.72
C ASP A 280 26.22 -3.66 20.53
N GLY A 281 26.59 -4.53 19.61
CA GLY A 281 25.67 -4.90 18.52
C GLY A 281 24.38 -5.57 19.01
N ASN A 282 24.47 -6.45 20.01
CA ASN A 282 23.32 -7.06 20.66
C ASN A 282 22.76 -6.21 21.82
N ASP A 283 23.60 -5.46 22.56
CA ASP A 283 23.15 -4.63 23.66
C ASP A 283 22.50 -3.31 23.19
N LYS A 284 22.91 -2.75 22.03
CA LYS A 284 22.23 -1.63 21.39
C LYS A 284 20.91 -2.01 20.70
N LEU A 285 20.67 -3.29 20.52
CA LEU A 285 19.36 -3.85 20.20
C LEU A 285 18.47 -4.03 21.42
N LYS A 286 18.98 -3.82 22.63
CA LYS A 286 18.20 -3.79 23.88
C LYS A 286 17.77 -2.35 24.15
N GLY A 287 16.57 -2.05 23.84
CA GLY A 287 15.75 -1.03 24.40
C GLY A 287 16.24 0.38 24.42
N GLY A 288 15.41 1.20 23.90
CA GLY A 288 15.40 2.63 24.07
C GLY A 288 15.29 3.08 25.53
N ASN A 289 15.55 4.37 25.74
CA ASN A 289 15.45 5.10 26.98
C ASN A 289 14.00 5.20 27.49
N GLY A 290 13.41 4.07 27.85
CA GLY A 290 12.24 4.06 28.73
C GLY A 290 12.74 4.19 30.16
N ALA A 291 12.34 5.22 30.87
CA ALA A 291 12.50 5.30 32.31
C ALA A 291 11.77 4.13 32.98
N GLY A 292 12.47 3.05 33.26
CA GLY A 292 11.95 1.85 33.87
C GLY A 292 13.05 0.89 34.22
N GLU A 293 13.44 0.93 35.47
CA GLU A 293 14.22 0.01 36.30
C GLU A 293 15.56 -0.56 35.79
N PRO A 294 16.67 -0.34 36.53
CA PRO A 294 17.90 -1.06 36.30
C PRO A 294 17.77 -2.46 36.90
N GLY A 295 17.48 -3.44 36.10
CA GLY A 295 17.31 -4.78 36.61
C GLY A 295 17.62 -5.88 35.60
N ALA A 296 18.73 -6.56 35.87
CA ALA A 296 19.19 -7.82 35.34
C ALA A 296 20.06 -7.72 34.06
N SER A 297 21.36 -7.62 34.32
CA SER A 297 22.41 -8.20 33.47
C SER A 297 22.08 -9.68 33.25
N THR A 298 21.52 -10.03 32.08
CA THR A 298 21.47 -11.40 31.64
C THR A 298 22.80 -11.72 31.00
N THR A 299 23.71 -12.28 31.78
CA THR A 299 24.82 -13.10 31.27
C THR A 299 24.26 -14.10 30.29
N GLY A 300 24.92 -14.28 29.15
CA GLY A 300 24.62 -15.07 27.96
C GLY A 300 23.99 -16.47 28.04
N ALA A 301 23.02 -16.66 28.89
CA ALA A 301 22.29 -17.91 29.11
C ALA A 301 20.80 -17.86 28.76
N ASP A 302 20.25 -16.69 28.43
CA ASP A 302 18.86 -16.55 27.98
C ASP A 302 18.75 -16.19 26.49
N VAL A 303 19.36 -16.97 25.64
CA VAL A 303 18.74 -17.25 24.34
C VAL A 303 17.51 -18.07 24.73
N PRO A 304 16.25 -17.62 24.52
CA PRO A 304 15.13 -18.50 24.74
C PRO A 304 15.42 -19.74 23.90
N ALA A 305 15.54 -20.86 24.59
CA ALA A 305 15.58 -22.17 23.98
C ALA A 305 14.50 -22.12 22.91
N ARG A 306 14.82 -22.59 21.68
CA ARG A 306 13.90 -22.78 20.55
C ARG A 306 12.48 -22.57 21.04
N LEU A 307 11.77 -21.55 20.51
CA LEU A 307 10.32 -21.50 20.70
C LEU A 307 9.88 -22.93 20.51
N ASP A 308 9.41 -23.54 21.61
CA ASP A 308 9.08 -24.95 21.59
C ASP A 308 8.26 -25.20 20.34
N ALA A 309 8.56 -26.29 19.61
CA ALA A 309 7.86 -26.71 18.41
C ALA A 309 6.32 -26.84 18.62
N ALA A 310 5.87 -26.67 19.88
CA ALA A 310 4.47 -26.58 20.28
C ALA A 310 3.73 -25.34 19.79
N HIS A 311 4.42 -24.26 19.32
CA HIS A 311 3.77 -23.08 18.73
C HIS A 311 3.94 -22.97 17.22
N ALA A 312 4.80 -23.78 16.59
CA ALA A 312 4.72 -24.09 15.17
C ALA A 312 3.57 -25.09 15.03
N GLY A 313 2.39 -24.66 14.64
CA GLY A 313 1.34 -25.58 14.26
C GLY A 313 1.90 -26.62 13.29
N GLU A 314 1.52 -27.88 13.41
CA GLU A 314 1.91 -28.94 12.47
C GLU A 314 1.74 -28.42 11.04
N GLY A 315 2.86 -28.25 10.30
CA GLY A 315 2.89 -27.73 8.93
C GLY A 315 3.42 -26.30 8.73
N ASP A 316 3.68 -25.51 9.79
CA ASP A 316 4.26 -24.16 9.65
C ASP A 316 5.79 -24.19 9.66
N THR A 317 6.38 -24.61 8.54
CA THR A 317 7.85 -24.68 8.36
C THR A 317 8.50 -23.36 7.95
N VAL A 318 7.74 -22.29 7.85
CA VAL A 318 8.14 -21.02 7.19
C VAL A 318 8.43 -19.89 8.17
N TRP A 319 8.01 -19.99 9.41
CA TRP A 319 8.13 -18.95 10.42
C TRP A 319 8.47 -19.48 11.81
N PRO A 320 9.48 -18.93 12.51
CA PRO A 320 10.40 -17.87 12.10
C PRO A 320 11.29 -18.26 10.91
N PRO A 321 11.93 -17.28 10.22
CA PRO A 321 12.87 -17.60 9.15
C PRO A 321 14.01 -18.50 9.63
N ALA A 322 14.57 -19.33 8.72
CA ALA A 322 15.71 -20.15 9.06
C ALA A 322 16.92 -19.30 9.49
N PRO A 323 17.76 -19.76 10.45
CA PRO A 323 18.98 -19.07 10.81
C PRO A 323 19.89 -18.86 9.59
N ILE A 324 20.52 -17.70 9.53
CA ILE A 324 21.42 -17.31 8.43
C ILE A 324 22.85 -17.71 8.83
N PRO A 325 23.53 -18.57 8.03
CA PRO A 325 24.90 -18.91 8.31
C PRO A 325 25.83 -17.71 8.14
N SER A 326 26.73 -17.49 9.10
CA SER A 326 27.76 -16.46 8.95
C SER A 326 28.74 -16.82 7.83
N MET A 327 29.17 -15.84 7.06
CA MET A 327 30.28 -16.00 6.11
C MET A 327 31.67 -16.09 6.81
N TRP A 328 31.73 -15.75 8.07
CA TRP A 328 32.96 -15.71 8.86
C TRP A 328 33.20 -17.06 9.57
N LYS A 329 34.49 -17.45 9.64
CA LYS A 329 34.86 -18.67 10.37
C LYS A 329 34.48 -18.60 11.85
N THR A 330 34.53 -17.40 12.44
CA THR A 330 34.10 -17.13 13.81
C THR A 330 32.92 -16.19 13.75
N PRO A 331 31.68 -16.68 13.86
CA PRO A 331 30.50 -15.84 13.96
C PRO A 331 30.55 -14.97 15.21
N GLU A 332 29.98 -13.77 15.14
CA GLU A 332 29.67 -13.00 16.35
C GLU A 332 28.48 -13.60 17.09
N VAL A 333 28.39 -13.35 18.39
CA VAL A 333 27.26 -13.85 19.19
C VAL A 333 25.95 -13.27 18.67
N GLY A 334 25.01 -14.13 18.31
CA GLY A 334 23.71 -13.74 17.75
C GLY A 334 23.71 -13.46 16.25
N GLU A 335 24.87 -13.51 15.57
CA GLU A 335 24.92 -13.34 14.13
C GLU A 335 24.12 -14.39 13.39
N GLY A 336 23.18 -13.95 12.55
CA GLY A 336 22.29 -14.80 11.78
C GLY A 336 21.18 -15.51 12.58
N GLN A 337 21.13 -15.30 13.91
CA GLN A 337 20.09 -15.89 14.76
C GLN A 337 18.89 -14.94 14.87
N TRP A 338 17.73 -15.40 14.49
CA TRP A 338 16.50 -14.63 14.58
C TRP A 338 15.97 -14.59 16.00
N VAL A 339 15.77 -13.40 16.54
CA VAL A 339 15.24 -13.15 17.89
C VAL A 339 14.06 -12.18 17.82
N THR A 340 13.12 -12.30 18.73
CA THR A 340 12.01 -11.36 18.84
C THR A 340 12.50 -10.01 19.35
N PRO A 341 11.89 -8.88 18.91
CA PRO A 341 12.10 -7.61 19.56
C PRO A 341 11.71 -7.70 21.06
N GLN A 342 12.61 -7.31 21.97
CA GLN A 342 12.38 -7.38 23.41
C GLN A 342 11.61 -6.16 23.90
N LEU A 343 10.39 -5.95 23.40
CA LEU A 343 9.53 -4.82 23.71
C LEU A 343 8.27 -5.32 24.42
N SER A 344 8.24 -5.21 25.74
CA SER A 344 7.15 -5.72 26.57
C SER A 344 5.79 -5.08 26.28
N TRP A 345 5.78 -3.91 25.66
CA TRP A 345 4.59 -3.16 25.29
C TRP A 345 4.10 -3.50 23.86
N MET A 346 4.88 -4.26 23.09
CA MET A 346 4.45 -4.71 21.75
C MET A 346 3.35 -5.75 21.91
N ARG A 347 2.22 -5.49 21.28
CA ARG A 347 1.09 -6.43 21.28
C ARG A 347 1.22 -7.45 20.16
N PRO A 348 0.67 -8.66 20.33
CA PRO A 348 0.50 -9.60 19.23
C PRO A 348 -0.36 -8.99 18.13
N ALA A 349 -0.02 -9.22 16.87
CA ALA A 349 -0.84 -8.78 15.74
C ALA A 349 -2.20 -9.52 15.74
N ILE A 350 -2.18 -10.83 15.97
CA ILE A 350 -3.37 -11.68 16.10
C ILE A 350 -3.24 -12.47 17.42
N PRO A 351 -4.29 -12.54 18.25
CA PRO A 351 -4.26 -13.34 19.49
C PRO A 351 -3.88 -14.80 19.21
N GLY A 352 -2.92 -15.34 19.97
CA GLY A 352 -2.44 -16.71 19.82
C GLY A 352 -1.48 -16.94 18.65
N ALA A 353 -1.21 -15.93 17.82
CA ALA A 353 -0.23 -16.01 16.75
C ALA A 353 1.21 -15.98 17.29
N PRO A 354 2.18 -16.55 16.55
CA PRO A 354 3.60 -16.35 16.85
C PRO A 354 3.98 -14.88 16.69
N PRO A 355 5.15 -14.44 17.20
CA PRO A 355 5.61 -13.07 16.99
C PRO A 355 5.62 -12.69 15.52
N ALA A 356 5.03 -11.52 15.18
CA ALA A 356 4.95 -11.03 13.81
C ALA A 356 6.28 -10.49 13.30
N PHE A 357 7.24 -10.21 14.18
CA PHE A 357 8.55 -9.69 13.86
C PHE A 357 9.65 -10.53 14.48
N PHE A 358 10.68 -10.78 13.68
CA PHE A 358 11.97 -11.29 14.13
C PHE A 358 13.08 -10.38 13.61
N ARG A 359 14.16 -10.24 14.37
CA ARG A 359 15.33 -9.47 13.97
C ARG A 359 16.61 -10.27 14.13
N THR A 360 17.59 -9.94 13.30
CA THR A 360 18.95 -10.47 13.38
C THR A 360 19.94 -9.47 12.78
N PHE A 361 21.20 -9.79 12.78
CA PHE A 361 22.22 -9.10 12.01
C PHE A 361 23.14 -10.08 11.30
N VAL A 362 23.75 -9.62 10.21
CA VAL A 362 24.78 -10.35 9.47
C VAL A 362 25.93 -9.41 9.12
N ARG A 363 27.12 -9.96 8.86
CA ARG A 363 28.31 -9.23 8.41
C ARG A 363 28.63 -9.64 6.98
N PRO A 364 28.08 -8.95 5.95
CA PRO A 364 28.10 -9.39 4.56
C PRO A 364 29.33 -8.94 3.77
N ASP A 365 30.22 -8.12 4.33
CA ASP A 365 31.38 -7.54 3.63
C ASP A 365 32.66 -8.25 4.05
N PRO A 366 33.32 -9.01 3.13
CA PRO A 366 34.54 -9.76 3.45
C PRO A 366 35.75 -8.88 3.80
N ASP A 367 35.75 -7.61 3.35
CA ASP A 367 36.83 -6.67 3.59
C ASP A 367 36.60 -5.82 4.85
N ARG A 368 35.39 -5.88 5.43
CA ARG A 368 34.95 -5.06 6.57
C ARG A 368 34.22 -5.89 7.62
N PRO A 369 34.95 -6.65 8.43
CA PRO A 369 34.33 -7.54 9.43
C PRO A 369 33.55 -6.81 10.54
N TYR A 370 33.68 -5.50 10.64
CA TYR A 370 32.94 -4.63 11.54
C TYR A 370 31.62 -4.14 10.96
N THR A 371 31.40 -4.28 9.65
CA THR A 371 30.17 -3.83 8.98
C THR A 371 29.03 -4.80 9.28
N ARG A 372 27.96 -4.31 9.89
CA ARG A 372 26.78 -5.08 10.23
C ARG A 372 25.58 -4.59 9.44
N VAL A 373 24.74 -5.52 8.98
CA VAL A 373 23.43 -5.25 8.43
C VAL A 373 22.39 -5.86 9.34
N LEU A 374 21.54 -5.01 9.93
CA LEU A 374 20.38 -5.41 10.72
C LEU A 374 19.26 -5.82 9.77
N LEU A 375 18.58 -6.90 10.08
CA LEU A 375 17.47 -7.45 9.32
C LEU A 375 16.24 -7.57 10.22
N VAL A 376 15.07 -7.16 9.72
CA VAL A 376 13.79 -7.34 10.39
C VAL A 376 12.87 -8.12 9.46
N ALA A 377 12.57 -9.35 9.84
CA ALA A 377 11.59 -10.19 9.15
C ALA A 377 10.18 -9.88 9.64
N MET A 378 9.23 -9.83 8.73
CA MET A 378 7.83 -9.42 8.95
C MET A 378 6.89 -10.50 8.40
N ASP A 379 6.05 -11.10 9.26
CA ASP A 379 5.10 -12.15 8.88
C ASP A 379 3.89 -11.56 8.14
N MET A 380 3.87 -11.70 6.84
CA MET A 380 2.81 -11.16 5.98
C MET A 380 1.48 -11.93 6.04
N ARG A 381 1.35 -12.91 6.92
CA ARG A 381 0.05 -13.51 7.28
C ARG A 381 -0.66 -12.67 8.35
N GLN A 382 0.13 -11.97 9.19
CA GLN A 382 -0.34 -11.19 10.35
C GLN A 382 -0.33 -9.69 10.11
N LEU A 383 0.35 -9.22 9.05
CA LEU A 383 0.61 -7.82 8.81
C LEU A 383 0.10 -7.39 7.44
N ASP A 384 -0.47 -6.19 7.41
CA ASP A 384 -0.73 -5.40 6.22
C ASP A 384 0.31 -4.28 6.12
N ILE A 385 0.69 -3.88 4.91
CA ILE A 385 1.57 -2.74 4.68
C ILE A 385 0.85 -1.68 3.88
N ASP A 386 1.08 -0.42 4.22
CA ASP A 386 0.64 0.72 3.45
C ASP A 386 1.73 1.81 3.48
N MET A 387 1.50 2.93 2.79
CA MET A 387 2.50 3.98 2.64
C MET A 387 1.89 5.37 2.67
N GLU A 388 2.69 6.35 3.10
CA GLU A 388 2.34 7.76 3.09
C GLU A 388 3.42 8.60 2.43
N ALA A 389 3.00 9.66 1.76
CA ALA A 389 3.90 10.65 1.21
C ALA A 389 4.32 11.67 2.28
N GLY A 390 5.56 12.13 2.20
CA GLY A 390 6.08 13.13 3.12
C GLY A 390 5.60 14.55 2.84
N VAL A 391 5.79 15.45 3.79
CA VAL A 391 5.44 16.88 3.64
C VAL A 391 6.36 17.66 2.70
N GLU A 392 7.55 17.14 2.42
CA GLU A 392 8.54 17.77 1.53
C GLU A 392 8.80 16.95 0.26
N ASP A 393 8.72 15.63 0.37
CA ASP A 393 9.07 14.70 -0.71
C ASP A 393 8.32 13.36 -0.59
N PRO A 394 7.86 12.76 -1.70
CA PRO A 394 8.09 13.19 -3.07
C PRO A 394 7.38 14.50 -3.42
N LYS A 395 8.00 15.26 -4.31
CA LYS A 395 7.40 16.47 -4.89
C LYS A 395 6.42 16.04 -5.98
N PRO A 396 5.10 16.18 -5.76
CA PRO A 396 4.13 15.74 -6.74
C PRO A 396 4.21 16.59 -8.01
N LEU A 397 3.96 15.98 -9.17
CA LEU A 397 3.82 16.74 -10.43
C LEU A 397 2.62 17.66 -10.36
N THR A 398 1.56 17.21 -9.71
CA THR A 398 0.34 17.97 -9.50
C THR A 398 -0.10 17.83 -8.05
N GLY A 399 -0.53 18.94 -7.46
CA GLY A 399 -1.16 18.91 -6.17
C GLY A 399 -0.27 19.05 -4.94
N PRO A 400 -0.85 18.99 -3.73
CA PRO A 400 -0.10 19.16 -2.50
C PRO A 400 0.83 17.98 -2.24
N HIS A 401 1.83 18.22 -1.44
CA HIS A 401 2.64 17.17 -0.82
C HIS A 401 1.78 16.25 0.06
N GLY A 402 2.36 15.16 0.53
CA GLY A 402 1.71 14.28 1.47
C GLY A 402 1.53 14.89 2.86
N SER A 403 0.81 14.18 3.71
CA SER A 403 0.60 14.57 5.11
C SER A 403 1.87 14.43 5.94
N GLY A 404 2.79 13.56 5.55
CA GLY A 404 4.02 13.25 6.26
C GLY A 404 3.81 12.60 7.62
N ARG A 405 2.67 11.98 7.84
CA ARG A 405 2.29 11.38 9.12
C ARG A 405 1.30 10.25 8.92
N LEU A 406 1.18 9.37 9.90
CA LEU A 406 0.15 8.34 9.88
C LEU A 406 -1.25 8.94 9.69
N PRO A 407 -2.16 8.26 8.97
CA PRO A 407 -3.57 8.63 8.90
C PRO A 407 -4.14 8.84 10.30
N ARG A 408 -4.98 9.87 10.48
CA ARG A 408 -5.59 10.20 11.79
C ARG A 408 -6.87 9.41 12.06
N ASP A 409 -7.18 8.43 11.23
CA ASP A 409 -8.28 7.49 11.44
C ASP A 409 -7.90 6.45 12.52
N PRO A 410 -8.66 6.37 13.64
CA PRO A 410 -8.44 5.36 14.67
C PRO A 410 -8.48 3.92 14.14
N ALA A 411 -9.29 3.62 13.13
CA ALA A 411 -9.36 2.30 12.51
C ALA A 411 -8.03 1.89 11.84
N ILE A 412 -7.20 2.86 11.49
CA ILE A 412 -5.88 2.67 10.90
C ILE A 412 -4.78 2.74 11.97
N TYR A 413 -4.62 3.90 12.63
CA TYR A 413 -3.45 4.13 13.48
C TYR A 413 -3.40 3.20 14.70
N THR A 414 -4.54 2.79 15.25
CA THR A 414 -4.55 1.84 16.37
C THR A 414 -4.04 0.44 15.98
N ARG A 415 -4.00 0.12 14.70
CA ARG A 415 -3.45 -1.14 14.18
C ARG A 415 -1.96 -1.04 13.84
N VAL A 416 -1.37 0.15 13.78
CA VAL A 416 0.04 0.32 13.41
C VAL A 416 0.94 -0.28 14.48
N VAL A 417 1.88 -1.12 14.04
CA VAL A 417 2.84 -1.85 14.89
C VAL A 417 4.29 -1.57 14.52
N ALA A 418 4.55 -1.04 13.32
CA ALA A 418 5.86 -0.59 12.89
C ALA A 418 5.73 0.42 11.74
N ALA A 419 6.77 1.24 11.53
CA ALA A 419 6.90 2.07 10.35
C ALA A 419 8.39 2.25 9.99
N PHE A 420 8.67 2.48 8.69
CA PHE A 420 10.04 2.63 8.22
C PHE A 420 10.10 3.52 6.98
N ASN A 421 11.29 4.02 6.68
CA ASN A 421 11.51 4.97 5.60
C ASN A 421 11.13 4.45 4.22
N GLY A 422 10.74 5.37 3.35
CA GLY A 422 10.54 5.15 1.92
C GLY A 422 11.82 5.28 1.09
N ALA A 423 11.66 5.72 -0.15
CA ALA A 423 12.69 5.73 -1.17
C ALA A 423 13.42 7.09 -1.30
N PHE A 424 14.14 7.29 -2.38
CA PHE A 424 14.91 8.53 -2.64
C PHE A 424 13.99 9.72 -2.91
N LYS A 425 14.57 10.92 -2.72
CA LYS A 425 13.93 12.19 -3.09
C LYS A 425 13.65 12.26 -4.58
N THR A 426 12.64 13.04 -4.96
CA THR A 426 12.25 13.30 -6.35
C THR A 426 13.44 13.72 -7.22
N GLU A 427 14.27 14.64 -6.73
CA GLU A 427 15.45 15.14 -7.44
C GLU A 427 16.57 14.09 -7.70
N HIS A 428 16.45 12.91 -7.08
CA HIS A 428 17.42 11.82 -7.24
C HIS A 428 16.95 10.73 -8.21
N GLY A 429 16.03 11.03 -9.13
CA GLY A 429 15.64 10.12 -10.18
C GLY A 429 14.14 10.11 -10.53
N ASN A 430 13.33 10.97 -9.92
CA ASN A 430 11.88 11.06 -10.16
C ASN A 430 11.15 9.70 -10.09
N TYR A 431 11.59 8.83 -9.17
CA TYR A 431 11.01 7.50 -9.01
C TYR A 431 9.55 7.58 -8.59
N GLY A 432 8.70 6.82 -9.29
CA GLY A 432 7.26 6.88 -9.18
C GLY A 432 6.71 6.62 -7.78
N MET A 433 5.62 7.28 -7.46
CA MET A 433 4.83 7.06 -6.26
C MET A 433 3.35 7.33 -6.50
N MET A 434 2.52 6.41 -6.06
CA MET A 434 1.07 6.56 -5.93
C MET A 434 0.67 6.18 -4.50
N VAL A 435 -0.20 6.95 -3.90
CA VAL A 435 -0.75 6.66 -2.57
C VAL A 435 -2.27 6.69 -2.70
N HIS A 436 -2.93 5.57 -2.35
CA HIS A 436 -4.38 5.43 -2.39
C HIS A 436 -4.99 5.94 -3.72
N LYS A 437 -4.52 5.40 -4.84
CA LYS A 437 -4.90 5.77 -6.22
C LYS A 437 -4.46 7.18 -6.66
N ARG A 438 -3.89 7.98 -5.78
CA ARG A 438 -3.36 9.29 -6.14
C ARG A 438 -1.92 9.17 -6.62
N VAL A 439 -1.67 9.40 -7.91
CA VAL A 439 -0.32 9.43 -8.48
C VAL A 439 0.35 10.77 -8.14
N LEU A 440 1.43 10.72 -7.38
CA LEU A 440 2.29 11.86 -7.08
C LEU A 440 3.37 12.01 -8.15
N LEU A 441 4.00 10.90 -8.49
CA LEU A 441 4.99 10.78 -9.57
C LEU A 441 4.65 9.58 -10.44
N PRO A 442 4.67 9.71 -11.77
CA PRO A 442 4.38 8.60 -12.66
C PRO A 442 5.44 7.49 -12.51
N PRO A 443 5.07 6.23 -12.78
CA PRO A 443 6.03 5.15 -12.70
C PRO A 443 7.14 5.30 -13.73
N GLN A 444 8.34 4.85 -13.35
CA GLN A 444 9.52 4.80 -14.21
C GLN A 444 9.71 3.37 -14.72
N PRO A 445 9.86 3.16 -16.03
CA PRO A 445 10.18 1.86 -16.61
C PRO A 445 11.48 1.29 -16.02
N GLY A 446 11.50 0.00 -15.75
CA GLY A 446 12.67 -0.71 -15.24
C GLY A 446 12.99 -0.46 -13.78
N ALA A 447 12.28 0.41 -13.07
CA ALA A 447 12.53 0.69 -11.67
C ALA A 447 12.04 -0.43 -10.75
N ALA A 448 12.81 -0.72 -9.70
CA ALA A 448 12.37 -1.60 -8.62
C ALA A 448 11.17 -0.99 -7.90
N SER A 449 10.14 -1.78 -7.69
CA SER A 449 8.84 -1.32 -7.25
C SER A 449 8.26 -2.22 -6.16
N ILE A 450 7.54 -1.61 -5.22
CA ILE A 450 6.59 -2.26 -4.33
C ILE A 450 5.19 -1.74 -4.64
N VAL A 451 4.21 -2.63 -4.68
CA VAL A 451 2.80 -2.31 -4.91
C VAL A 451 1.94 -2.93 -3.82
N THR A 452 0.92 -2.20 -3.36
CA THR A 452 -0.13 -2.73 -2.49
C THR A 452 -1.41 -2.91 -3.29
N LEU A 453 -2.12 -4.00 -3.05
CA LEU A 453 -3.35 -4.36 -3.76
C LEU A 453 -4.58 -4.20 -2.86
N GLY A 454 -5.75 -4.05 -3.48
CA GLY A 454 -7.02 -3.88 -2.78
C GLY A 454 -7.41 -5.06 -1.87
N ASP A 455 -6.93 -6.25 -2.16
CA ASP A 455 -7.10 -7.46 -1.35
C ASP A 455 -6.07 -7.59 -0.21
N GLY A 456 -5.17 -6.60 -0.06
CA GLY A 456 -4.11 -6.55 0.94
C GLY A 456 -2.88 -7.40 0.62
N ARG A 457 -2.76 -7.97 -0.58
CA ARG A 457 -1.50 -8.55 -1.06
C ARG A 457 -0.49 -7.45 -1.40
N VAL A 458 0.78 -7.83 -1.34
CA VAL A 458 1.91 -6.92 -1.62
C VAL A 458 2.79 -7.53 -2.69
N GLY A 459 2.95 -6.82 -3.80
CA GLY A 459 3.86 -7.23 -4.88
C GLY A 459 5.18 -6.46 -4.84
N MET A 460 6.29 -7.14 -5.09
CA MET A 460 7.57 -6.51 -5.37
C MET A 460 8.14 -7.04 -6.68
N GLY A 461 8.68 -6.13 -7.51
CA GLY A 461 9.21 -6.53 -8.82
C GLY A 461 9.72 -5.31 -9.60
N THR A 462 10.22 -5.57 -10.79
CA THR A 462 10.66 -4.53 -11.71
C THR A 462 9.48 -4.05 -12.55
N TRP A 463 9.27 -2.72 -12.61
CA TRP A 463 8.19 -2.14 -13.43
C TRP A 463 8.43 -2.41 -14.92
N GLY A 464 7.36 -2.63 -15.68
CA GLY A 464 7.43 -2.84 -17.12
C GLY A 464 7.84 -1.59 -17.92
N ASP A 465 7.85 -1.69 -19.24
CA ASP A 465 8.31 -0.64 -20.15
C ASP A 465 7.31 0.51 -20.40
N THR A 466 6.45 0.80 -19.42
CA THR A 466 5.44 1.84 -19.54
C THR A 466 5.50 2.81 -18.35
N LYS A 467 5.05 4.05 -18.59
CA LYS A 467 4.84 5.07 -17.57
C LYS A 467 3.40 5.10 -17.04
N ASP A 468 2.55 4.23 -17.54
CA ASP A 468 1.17 4.13 -17.08
C ASP A 468 1.08 3.23 -15.84
N VAL A 469 0.14 3.56 -14.95
CA VAL A 469 -0.10 2.77 -13.73
C VAL A 469 -0.52 1.34 -14.08
N GLY A 470 -1.25 1.17 -15.19
CA GLY A 470 -1.66 -0.10 -15.74
C GLY A 470 -0.59 -0.96 -16.42
N GLY A 471 0.66 -0.66 -16.22
CA GLY A 471 1.75 -1.38 -16.87
C GLY A 471 2.25 -2.63 -16.17
N LEU A 472 1.61 -3.06 -15.08
CA LEU A 472 1.95 -4.30 -14.38
C LEU A 472 1.16 -5.46 -14.96
N VAL A 473 1.80 -6.22 -15.83
CA VAL A 473 1.17 -7.36 -16.48
C VAL A 473 0.81 -8.45 -15.45
N GLY A 474 -0.45 -8.87 -15.45
CA GLY A 474 -0.99 -9.86 -14.51
C GLY A 474 -1.51 -9.29 -13.20
N ILE A 475 -1.45 -7.96 -13.02
CA ILE A 475 -2.12 -7.25 -11.93
C ILE A 475 -3.06 -6.24 -12.58
N PRO A 476 -4.39 -6.36 -12.41
CA PRO A 476 -5.34 -5.38 -12.91
C PRO A 476 -5.08 -4.00 -12.30
N ASP A 477 -5.21 -2.95 -13.10
CA ASP A 477 -4.97 -1.56 -12.68
C ASP A 477 -5.84 -1.16 -11.49
N ASP A 478 -7.09 -1.59 -11.53
CA ASP A 478 -8.06 -1.33 -10.47
C ASP A 478 -7.68 -1.99 -9.13
N ASP A 479 -6.85 -3.01 -9.15
CA ASP A 479 -6.39 -3.68 -7.93
C ASP A 479 -5.23 -2.95 -7.25
N ILE A 480 -4.40 -2.17 -8.00
CA ILE A 480 -3.26 -1.45 -7.43
C ILE A 480 -3.74 -0.26 -6.61
N GLN A 481 -3.52 -0.27 -5.30
CA GLN A 481 -3.91 0.81 -4.40
C GLN A 481 -2.82 1.88 -4.27
N SER A 482 -1.59 1.42 -4.05
CA SER A 482 -0.43 2.31 -3.91
C SER A 482 0.80 1.64 -4.52
N PHE A 483 1.76 2.45 -4.94
CA PHE A 483 3.08 1.94 -5.33
C PHE A 483 4.19 2.94 -4.96
N ARG A 484 5.40 2.41 -4.75
CA ARG A 484 6.62 3.19 -4.59
C ARG A 484 7.77 2.52 -5.32
N GLN A 485 8.56 3.34 -6.01
CA GLN A 485 9.71 2.89 -6.80
C GLN A 485 11.02 3.45 -6.28
N ASN A 486 12.12 2.76 -6.56
CA ASN A 486 13.48 3.29 -6.36
C ASN A 486 14.48 2.51 -7.19
N MET A 487 15.29 3.19 -7.97
CA MET A 487 16.41 2.63 -8.75
C MET A 487 16.11 1.27 -9.42
N ASP A 488 17.15 0.48 -9.68
CA ASP A 488 17.06 -0.88 -10.21
C ASP A 488 16.86 -1.89 -9.05
N ALA A 489 16.56 -3.14 -9.40
CA ALA A 489 16.53 -4.22 -8.43
C ALA A 489 17.91 -4.38 -7.76
N LEU A 490 17.93 -4.37 -6.41
CA LEU A 490 19.14 -4.64 -5.63
C LEU A 490 19.45 -6.13 -5.60
N VAL A 491 18.41 -6.96 -5.53
CA VAL A 491 18.45 -8.42 -5.66
C VAL A 491 17.29 -8.85 -6.56
N ASP A 492 17.57 -9.77 -7.48
CA ASP A 492 16.56 -10.44 -8.28
C ASP A 492 16.90 -11.91 -8.47
N HIS A 493 15.97 -12.82 -8.13
CA HIS A 493 16.19 -14.27 -8.06
C HIS A 493 17.46 -14.66 -7.26
N GLY A 494 17.73 -13.95 -6.17
CA GLY A 494 18.92 -14.15 -5.33
C GLY A 494 20.22 -13.62 -5.93
N VAL A 495 20.20 -13.03 -7.14
CA VAL A 495 21.36 -12.39 -7.77
C VAL A 495 21.45 -10.95 -7.31
N VAL A 496 22.56 -10.57 -6.70
CA VAL A 496 22.83 -9.20 -6.25
C VAL A 496 23.23 -8.33 -7.44
N ASN A 497 22.62 -7.15 -7.55
CA ASN A 497 22.84 -6.18 -8.62
C ASN A 497 22.72 -6.80 -10.03
N PRO A 498 21.57 -7.37 -10.39
CA PRO A 498 21.41 -8.13 -11.63
C PRO A 498 21.61 -7.30 -12.90
N THR A 499 21.37 -5.97 -12.83
CA THR A 499 21.55 -5.05 -13.97
C THR A 499 22.99 -4.54 -14.10
N GLY A 500 23.86 -4.84 -13.15
CA GLY A 500 25.22 -4.30 -13.13
C GLY A 500 25.27 -2.79 -12.87
N ARG A 501 24.25 -2.23 -12.18
CA ARG A 501 24.20 -0.80 -11.86
C ARG A 501 25.45 -0.36 -11.10
N ALA A 502 26.16 0.66 -11.63
CA ALA A 502 27.37 1.17 -11.04
C ALA A 502 27.14 2.22 -9.93
N LEU A 503 26.06 3.00 -10.04
CA LEU A 503 25.78 4.16 -9.20
C LEU A 503 24.52 3.92 -8.34
N TRP A 504 24.72 3.79 -7.05
CA TRP A 504 23.66 3.57 -6.07
C TRP A 504 23.49 4.81 -5.16
N GLY A 505 22.81 5.83 -5.71
CA GLY A 505 22.52 7.06 -4.99
C GLY A 505 23.54 8.20 -5.18
N TYR A 506 24.53 8.05 -6.07
CA TYR A 506 25.55 9.06 -6.38
C TYR A 506 25.69 9.27 -7.88
N THR A 507 26.16 10.46 -8.25
CA THR A 507 26.44 10.86 -9.64
C THR A 507 27.89 10.60 -10.07
N LEU A 508 28.78 10.20 -9.14
CA LEU A 508 30.17 9.90 -9.41
C LEU A 508 30.43 8.40 -9.32
N PRO A 509 31.32 7.84 -10.20
CA PRO A 509 31.64 6.43 -10.19
C PRO A 509 32.35 6.03 -8.89
N GLY A 510 31.84 5.03 -8.22
CA GLY A 510 32.42 4.48 -6.99
C GLY A 510 31.56 3.42 -6.35
N ASN A 511 31.77 2.16 -6.77
CA ASN A 511 31.05 1.01 -6.19
C ASN A 511 31.38 0.75 -4.70
N GLY A 512 32.31 1.50 -4.12
CA GLY A 512 32.82 1.27 -2.78
C GLY A 512 32.33 2.23 -1.72
N MET A 513 31.33 3.07 -2.01
CA MET A 513 30.88 4.02 -1.01
C MET A 513 30.16 3.35 0.14
N GLN A 514 30.76 3.45 1.31
CA GLN A 514 30.23 3.00 2.59
C GLN A 514 29.44 4.13 3.23
N THR A 515 28.17 3.92 3.45
CA THR A 515 27.28 4.89 4.10
C THR A 515 26.11 4.16 4.73
N GLU A 516 25.28 4.89 5.46
CA GLU A 516 24.00 4.35 5.89
C GLU A 516 23.15 3.96 4.68
N ARG A 517 22.54 2.79 4.74
CA ARG A 517 21.62 2.29 3.69
C ARG A 517 20.51 1.47 4.29
N SER A 518 19.37 1.52 3.63
CA SER A 518 18.23 0.65 3.92
C SER A 518 17.70 -0.02 2.67
N GLY A 519 16.95 -1.10 2.85
CA GLY A 519 16.34 -1.85 1.77
C GLY A 519 15.12 -2.64 2.25
N LEU A 520 14.27 -3.03 1.32
CA LEU A 520 13.11 -3.87 1.54
C LEU A 520 13.11 -5.00 0.52
N CYS A 521 12.74 -6.20 0.95
CA CYS A 521 12.61 -7.32 0.06
C CYS A 521 11.41 -8.20 0.34
N VAL A 522 11.04 -8.99 -0.67
CA VAL A 522 10.17 -10.15 -0.54
C VAL A 522 11.00 -11.42 -0.58
N THR A 523 10.76 -12.31 0.40
CA THR A 523 11.39 -13.63 0.46
C THR A 523 10.69 -14.63 -0.46
N GLY A 524 11.36 -15.75 -0.77
CA GLY A 524 10.74 -16.84 -1.51
C GLY A 524 9.51 -17.45 -0.82
N ALA A 525 9.39 -17.29 0.49
CA ALA A 525 8.24 -17.71 1.29
C ALA A 525 7.07 -16.71 1.30
N GLY A 526 7.25 -15.49 0.75
CA GLY A 526 6.22 -14.46 0.71
C GLY A 526 6.17 -13.55 1.95
N ASN A 527 7.21 -13.54 2.77
CA ASN A 527 7.39 -12.58 3.85
C ASN A 527 8.21 -11.37 3.39
N LEU A 528 8.11 -10.25 4.11
CA LEU A 528 8.96 -9.09 3.86
C LEU A 528 10.15 -9.08 4.83
N VAL A 529 11.28 -8.53 4.38
CA VAL A 529 12.45 -8.25 5.23
C VAL A 529 12.92 -6.83 4.96
N TYR A 530 12.98 -6.02 6.02
CA TYR A 530 13.66 -4.74 6.02
C TYR A 530 15.13 -4.94 6.41
N ALA A 531 16.03 -4.24 5.73
CA ALA A 531 17.46 -4.28 6.00
C ALA A 531 18.00 -2.86 6.24
N TRP A 532 18.93 -2.72 7.19
CA TRP A 532 19.59 -1.46 7.49
C TRP A 532 21.04 -1.67 7.96
N GLY A 533 21.93 -0.79 7.57
CA GLY A 533 23.30 -0.73 8.07
C GLY A 533 23.86 0.69 7.99
N ASP A 534 24.67 1.10 8.97
CA ASP A 534 25.19 2.46 9.11
C ASP A 534 26.44 2.73 8.25
N ASP A 535 27.09 1.68 7.75
CA ASP A 535 28.35 1.76 7.03
C ASP A 535 28.48 0.62 6.01
N VAL A 536 27.58 0.61 5.02
CA VAL A 536 27.47 -0.48 4.05
C VAL A 536 27.47 0.01 2.61
N SER A 537 28.08 -0.77 1.70
CA SER A 537 27.89 -0.59 0.27
C SER A 537 26.53 -1.17 -0.16
N ALA A 538 26.04 -0.74 -1.33
CA ALA A 538 24.84 -1.34 -1.91
C ALA A 538 25.01 -2.85 -2.14
N THR A 539 26.21 -3.28 -2.57
CA THR A 539 26.53 -4.69 -2.75
C THR A 539 26.49 -5.49 -1.44
N ALA A 540 27.04 -4.93 -0.35
CA ALA A 540 26.97 -5.56 0.97
C ALA A 540 25.53 -5.68 1.48
N LEU A 541 24.73 -4.61 1.33
CA LEU A 541 23.30 -4.64 1.65
C LEU A 541 22.58 -5.73 0.84
N GLY A 542 22.80 -5.78 -0.48
CA GLY A 542 22.20 -6.80 -1.35
C GLY A 542 22.61 -8.23 -0.96
N LYS A 543 23.87 -8.46 -0.60
CA LYS A 543 24.35 -9.76 -0.10
C LYS A 543 23.65 -10.17 1.20
N ALA A 544 23.54 -9.25 2.16
CA ALA A 544 22.80 -9.50 3.40
C ALA A 544 21.35 -9.93 3.12
N MET A 545 20.66 -9.20 2.22
CA MET A 545 19.29 -9.52 1.86
C MET A 545 19.18 -10.85 1.10
N ALA A 546 20.06 -11.12 0.16
CA ALA A 546 20.08 -12.41 -0.55
C ALA A 546 20.30 -13.61 0.40
N THR A 547 21.20 -13.48 1.38
CA THR A 547 21.43 -14.54 2.38
C THR A 547 20.25 -14.71 3.35
N ALA A 548 19.44 -13.68 3.53
CA ALA A 548 18.19 -13.74 4.29
C ALA A 548 17.02 -14.39 3.50
N GLY A 549 17.29 -14.90 2.29
CA GLY A 549 16.29 -15.56 1.45
C GLY A 549 15.44 -14.62 0.60
N CYS A 550 15.88 -13.36 0.42
CA CYS A 550 15.20 -12.41 -0.46
C CYS A 550 15.24 -12.87 -1.92
N ASN A 551 14.06 -13.06 -2.50
CA ASN A 551 13.92 -13.39 -3.92
C ASN A 551 13.98 -12.12 -4.79
N TYR A 552 13.39 -11.02 -4.30
CA TYR A 552 13.48 -9.70 -4.91
C TYR A 552 13.69 -8.62 -3.84
N ALA A 553 14.63 -7.70 -4.08
CA ALA A 553 14.92 -6.61 -3.16
C ALA A 553 15.08 -5.28 -3.87
N MET A 554 14.60 -4.22 -3.22
CA MET A 554 14.82 -2.84 -3.62
C MET A 554 15.63 -2.08 -2.57
N HIS A 555 16.50 -1.18 -3.02
CA HIS A 555 17.16 -0.21 -2.17
C HIS A 555 16.12 0.85 -1.76
N LEU A 556 16.15 1.30 -0.49
CA LEU A 556 15.35 2.42 -0.01
C LEU A 556 16.22 3.69 0.10
N ASP A 557 16.12 4.44 1.21
CA ASP A 557 16.96 5.62 1.41
C ASP A 557 18.35 5.27 1.97
N MET A 558 19.28 6.23 1.86
CA MET A 558 20.66 6.12 2.32
C MET A 558 21.12 7.33 3.14
N ASN A 559 20.25 8.25 3.44
CA ASN A 559 20.55 9.42 4.23
C ASN A 559 20.27 9.13 5.72
N PRO A 560 21.24 9.29 6.64
CA PRO A 560 21.04 9.03 8.08
C PRO A 560 19.85 9.76 8.70
N HIS A 561 19.51 10.93 8.17
CA HIS A 561 18.35 11.70 8.66
C HIS A 561 17.03 11.28 8.01
N HIS A 562 17.06 10.32 7.10
CA HIS A 562 15.84 9.83 6.40
C HIS A 562 15.64 8.34 6.58
N THR A 563 16.66 7.56 6.87
CA THR A 563 16.54 6.13 7.14
C THR A 563 16.11 5.90 8.59
N GLY A 564 15.23 4.96 8.79
CA GLY A 564 14.77 4.60 10.12
C GLY A 564 13.67 3.55 10.09
N PHE A 565 13.65 2.72 11.13
CA PHE A 565 12.61 1.76 11.43
C PHE A 565 12.18 1.93 12.87
N ILE A 566 10.89 2.07 13.10
CA ILE A 566 10.31 2.12 14.44
C ILE A 566 9.36 0.95 14.65
N PHE A 567 9.31 0.45 15.88
CA PHE A 567 8.17 -0.30 16.40
C PHE A 567 7.22 0.68 17.08
N ALA A 568 5.92 0.43 17.02
CA ALA A 568 4.91 1.32 17.60
C ALA A 568 3.77 0.55 18.27
N ASN A 569 3.16 1.19 19.26
CA ASN A 569 1.88 0.79 19.84
C ASN A 569 1.10 2.06 20.15
N ILE A 570 0.03 2.29 19.39
CA ILE A 570 -0.70 3.55 19.37
C ILE A 570 -2.13 3.31 19.84
N HIS A 571 -2.53 3.99 20.91
CA HIS A 571 -3.89 4.01 21.42
C HIS A 571 -4.61 5.29 21.00
N GLU A 572 -3.94 6.43 21.15
CA GLU A 572 -4.45 7.73 20.74
C GLU A 572 -3.29 8.65 20.34
N ILE A 573 -3.40 9.31 19.17
CA ILE A 573 -2.35 10.23 18.71
C ILE A 573 -2.54 11.62 19.33
N LYS A 574 -3.76 12.16 19.38
CA LYS A 574 -4.03 13.53 19.85
C LYS A 574 -3.64 13.72 21.31
N GLY A 575 -3.87 12.70 22.16
CA GLY A 575 -3.49 12.69 23.58
C GLY A 575 -2.06 12.24 23.85
N HIS A 576 -1.25 11.95 22.81
CA HIS A 576 0.09 11.36 22.91
C HIS A 576 0.13 10.04 23.71
N ASP A 577 -0.97 9.25 23.66
CA ASP A 577 -1.02 7.91 24.23
C ASP A 577 -0.50 6.88 23.23
N TYR A 578 0.81 6.88 23.03
CA TYR A 578 1.49 5.90 22.19
C TYR A 578 2.92 5.65 22.68
N ARG A 579 3.48 4.53 22.25
CA ARG A 579 4.90 4.19 22.42
C ARG A 579 5.51 3.89 21.07
N SER A 580 6.71 4.40 20.86
CA SER A 580 7.50 4.15 19.66
C SER A 580 8.97 3.96 20.05
N GLU A 581 9.66 3.06 19.35
CA GLU A 581 11.05 2.75 19.60
C GLU A 581 11.79 2.42 18.31
N LEU A 582 12.98 2.97 18.14
CA LEU A 582 13.84 2.70 16.99
C LEU A 582 14.36 1.27 17.01
N LEU A 583 14.56 0.67 15.86
CA LEU A 583 15.22 -0.62 15.70
C LEU A 583 16.61 -0.65 16.36
N THR A 584 17.32 0.45 16.29
CA THR A 584 18.63 0.65 16.93
C THR A 584 18.84 2.12 17.29
N THR A 585 19.59 2.36 18.37
CA THR A 585 20.00 3.71 18.78
C THR A 585 20.97 4.40 17.81
N LEU A 586 21.51 3.66 16.83
CA LEU A 586 22.36 4.21 15.77
C LEU A 586 21.57 5.00 14.73
N MET A 587 20.26 4.79 14.62
CA MET A 587 19.41 5.56 13.72
C MET A 587 19.22 7.00 14.23
N GLU A 588 19.43 7.99 13.33
CA GLU A 588 19.43 9.41 13.70
C GLU A 588 18.06 10.09 13.63
N VAL A 589 16.99 9.34 13.34
CA VAL A 589 15.63 9.86 13.26
C VAL A 589 14.94 9.84 14.64
N SER A 590 13.90 10.68 14.80
CA SER A 590 13.04 10.60 16.00
C SER A 590 12.20 9.33 15.97
N PRO A 591 11.98 8.65 17.11
CA PRO A 591 11.03 7.54 17.21
C PRO A 591 9.60 7.92 16.82
N ASP A 592 9.20 9.19 16.97
CA ASP A 592 7.85 9.68 16.66
C ASP A 592 7.70 10.18 15.22
N ARG A 593 8.79 10.10 14.45
CA ARG A 593 8.88 10.68 13.10
C ARG A 593 7.67 10.38 12.23
N TYR A 594 7.32 9.10 12.10
CA TYR A 594 6.24 8.70 11.19
C TYR A 594 4.85 8.93 11.79
N ILE A 595 4.76 8.99 13.11
CA ILE A 595 3.51 9.27 13.80
C ILE A 595 3.17 10.75 13.67
N GLU A 596 4.13 11.65 13.90
CA GLU A 596 3.89 13.08 14.01
C GLU A 596 4.27 13.88 12.76
N TYR A 597 5.47 13.65 12.22
CA TYR A 597 6.00 14.45 11.13
C TYR A 597 7.15 13.76 10.40
N SER A 598 6.95 13.41 9.14
CA SER A 598 8.01 12.95 8.23
C SER A 598 8.14 13.87 7.03
N PRO A 599 9.33 14.43 6.77
CA PRO A 599 9.55 15.22 5.56
C PRO A 599 9.51 14.35 4.29
N LYS A 600 9.71 13.03 4.43
CA LYS A 600 9.73 12.09 3.31
C LYS A 600 8.70 10.99 3.47
N ASP A 601 8.43 10.31 2.35
CA ASP A 601 7.59 9.14 2.28
C ASP A 601 8.09 8.01 3.19
N PHE A 602 7.15 7.21 3.64
CA PHE A 602 7.40 6.10 4.54
C PHE A 602 6.36 4.99 4.37
N PHE A 603 6.73 3.80 4.81
CA PHE A 603 5.84 2.65 4.92
C PHE A 603 5.43 2.45 6.37
N TYR A 604 4.23 1.92 6.58
CA TYR A 604 3.79 1.51 7.91
C TYR A 604 3.13 0.13 7.86
N MET A 605 3.38 -0.65 8.92
CA MET A 605 2.87 -2.01 9.08
C MET A 605 1.73 -1.98 10.08
N MET A 606 0.60 -2.55 9.69
CA MET A 606 -0.60 -2.67 10.52
C MET A 606 -0.82 -4.13 10.92
N ALA A 607 -1.22 -4.36 12.18
CA ALA A 607 -1.76 -5.65 12.56
C ALA A 607 -3.02 -5.94 11.75
N ARG A 608 -3.05 -7.10 11.09
CA ARG A 608 -4.19 -7.54 10.30
C ARG A 608 -5.36 -7.90 11.22
N ASP A 609 -6.54 -7.45 10.88
CA ASP A 609 -7.78 -7.97 11.45
C ASP A 609 -8.30 -9.09 10.54
N PRO A 610 -8.28 -10.34 10.98
CA PRO A 610 -8.77 -11.45 10.17
C PRO A 610 -10.31 -11.53 10.12
N ALA A 611 -11.02 -10.78 10.96
CA ALA A 611 -12.47 -10.86 11.04
C ALA A 611 -13.14 -10.30 9.79
N PRO A 612 -14.07 -11.03 9.18
CA PRO A 612 -14.87 -10.50 8.07
C PRO A 612 -15.77 -9.35 8.51
N PRO A 613 -16.16 -8.44 7.59
CA PRO A 613 -17.14 -7.40 7.90
C PRO A 613 -18.44 -8.00 8.46
N PRO A 614 -19.06 -7.40 9.48
CA PRO A 614 -20.28 -7.91 10.08
C PRO A 614 -21.44 -7.94 9.07
N VAL A 615 -22.39 -8.86 9.24
CA VAL A 615 -23.63 -8.90 8.46
C VAL A 615 -24.69 -8.09 9.20
N GLY A 616 -24.97 -6.88 8.74
CA GLY A 616 -25.77 -5.92 9.50
C GLY A 616 -25.09 -5.59 10.84
N SER A 617 -25.76 -5.93 11.96
CA SER A 617 -25.19 -5.77 13.31
C SER A 617 -24.59 -7.06 13.87
N SER A 618 -24.62 -8.18 13.13
CA SER A 618 -24.15 -9.49 13.59
C SER A 618 -22.69 -9.73 13.18
N ALA A 619 -21.80 -9.84 14.16
CA ALA A 619 -20.40 -10.18 13.92
C ALA A 619 -20.23 -11.67 13.59
N TRP A 620 -19.22 -11.97 12.77
CA TRP A 620 -18.80 -13.34 12.50
C TRP A 620 -18.11 -13.95 13.73
N GLN A 621 -18.33 -15.21 13.96
CA GLN A 621 -17.67 -16.01 14.99
C GLN A 621 -16.77 -17.06 14.34
N VAL A 622 -15.63 -17.31 14.95
CA VAL A 622 -14.72 -18.38 14.50
C VAL A 622 -15.39 -19.74 14.65
N ASP A 623 -15.32 -20.58 13.64
CA ASP A 623 -15.76 -21.98 13.74
C ASP A 623 -14.61 -22.85 14.28
N GLU A 624 -14.45 -22.86 15.61
CA GLU A 624 -13.29 -23.45 16.29
C GLU A 624 -13.01 -24.93 15.92
N GLY A 625 -14.06 -25.69 15.60
CA GLY A 625 -13.96 -27.12 15.24
C GLY A 625 -13.48 -27.37 13.81
N THR A 626 -13.52 -26.36 12.93
CA THR A 626 -13.31 -26.52 11.48
C THR A 626 -12.32 -25.47 10.99
N GLN A 627 -11.06 -25.55 11.38
CA GLN A 627 -10.05 -24.58 10.98
C GLN A 627 -8.91 -25.19 10.17
N PRO A 628 -8.48 -24.55 9.05
CA PRO A 628 -7.23 -24.90 8.39
C PRO A 628 -6.02 -24.44 9.23
N ALA A 629 -4.85 -25.06 9.01
CA ALA A 629 -3.61 -24.61 9.64
C ALA A 629 -3.07 -23.29 9.06
N PRO A 630 -2.50 -22.40 9.87
CA PRO A 630 -2.46 -22.44 11.33
C PRO A 630 -3.79 -21.95 11.92
N SER A 631 -4.20 -22.54 13.03
CA SER A 631 -5.50 -22.26 13.66
C SER A 631 -5.63 -20.85 14.25
N TRP A 632 -4.52 -20.20 14.60
CA TRP A 632 -4.52 -18.82 15.07
C TRP A 632 -4.91 -17.78 13.99
N LEU A 633 -4.88 -18.17 12.71
CA LEU A 633 -5.42 -17.34 11.61
C LEU A 633 -6.69 -18.01 11.10
N PRO A 634 -7.87 -17.58 11.56
CA PRO A 634 -9.11 -18.22 11.18
C PRO A 634 -9.38 -18.17 9.67
N GLY A 635 -9.85 -19.29 9.13
CA GLY A 635 -10.23 -19.43 7.72
C GLY A 635 -11.68 -19.81 7.53
N VAL A 636 -12.36 -20.23 8.61
CA VAL A 636 -13.80 -20.61 8.60
C VAL A 636 -14.53 -19.85 9.69
N TRP A 637 -15.60 -19.18 9.28
CA TRP A 637 -16.42 -18.33 10.14
C TRP A 637 -17.87 -18.76 10.10
N LYS A 638 -18.61 -18.53 11.17
CA LYS A 638 -20.06 -18.77 11.27
C LYS A 638 -20.79 -17.51 11.68
N ASN A 639 -22.01 -17.37 11.17
CA ASN A 639 -22.93 -16.28 11.52
C ASN A 639 -24.36 -16.81 11.46
N GLU A 640 -25.26 -16.20 12.21
CA GLU A 640 -26.69 -16.51 12.17
C GLU A 640 -27.47 -15.25 11.82
N GLN A 641 -28.39 -15.40 10.86
CA GLN A 641 -29.25 -14.33 10.39
C GLN A 641 -30.72 -14.76 10.50
N THR A 642 -31.62 -13.79 10.62
CA THR A 642 -33.07 -14.04 10.53
C THR A 642 -33.66 -13.23 9.39
N GLU A 643 -34.12 -13.91 8.35
CA GLU A 643 -34.70 -13.28 7.17
C GLU A 643 -36.17 -13.70 6.96
N GLY A 644 -37.06 -12.73 7.09
CA GLY A 644 -38.52 -13.02 6.94
C GLY A 644 -39.03 -14.09 7.91
N GLY A 645 -38.50 -14.15 9.13
CA GLY A 645 -38.84 -15.13 10.15
C GLY A 645 -38.16 -16.49 9.98
N VAL A 646 -37.23 -16.63 9.03
CA VAL A 646 -36.46 -17.86 8.81
C VAL A 646 -35.06 -17.67 9.44
N ALA A 647 -34.68 -18.59 10.33
CA ALA A 647 -33.31 -18.66 10.85
C ALA A 647 -32.37 -19.26 9.79
N ILE A 648 -31.27 -18.57 9.50
CA ILE A 648 -30.30 -18.94 8.47
C ILE A 648 -28.94 -18.98 9.10
N ALA A 649 -28.27 -20.13 9.04
CA ALA A 649 -26.89 -20.31 9.41
C ALA A 649 -26.00 -20.00 8.20
N LEU A 650 -25.04 -19.13 8.38
CA LEU A 650 -24.02 -18.78 7.39
C LEU A 650 -22.68 -19.38 7.78
N THR A 651 -21.98 -19.94 6.80
CA THR A 651 -20.60 -20.42 6.95
C THR A 651 -19.75 -19.77 5.87
N GLN A 652 -18.77 -18.98 6.27
CA GLN A 652 -17.84 -18.31 5.35
C GLN A 652 -16.48 -18.99 5.37
N LEU A 653 -15.91 -19.16 4.18
CA LEU A 653 -14.56 -19.62 3.96
C LEU A 653 -13.74 -18.47 3.37
N GLU A 654 -12.58 -18.19 3.97
CA GLU A 654 -11.68 -17.14 3.53
C GLU A 654 -10.91 -17.55 2.26
N PRO A 655 -10.66 -16.61 1.32
CA PRO A 655 -9.84 -16.86 0.15
C PRO A 655 -8.44 -17.39 0.52
N GLY A 656 -7.96 -18.38 -0.22
CA GLY A 656 -6.67 -18.99 0.04
C GLY A 656 -6.57 -19.84 1.32
N ARG A 657 -7.71 -20.05 2.04
CA ARG A 657 -7.78 -20.93 3.22
C ARG A 657 -8.53 -22.24 2.93
N ALA A 658 -9.17 -22.32 1.77
CA ALA A 658 -9.80 -23.52 1.28
C ALA A 658 -9.61 -23.66 -0.22
N ARG A 659 -9.43 -24.88 -0.69
CA ARG A 659 -9.54 -25.25 -2.10
C ARG A 659 -10.74 -26.16 -2.29
N PHE A 660 -11.37 -26.07 -3.44
CA PHE A 660 -12.64 -26.77 -3.70
C PHE A 660 -12.48 -27.90 -4.70
N ARG A 661 -13.25 -28.97 -4.48
CA ARG A 661 -13.34 -30.11 -5.38
C ARG A 661 -14.79 -30.59 -5.46
N LEU A 662 -15.23 -30.99 -6.66
CA LEU A 662 -16.52 -31.67 -6.85
C LEU A 662 -16.30 -33.17 -7.05
N ARG A 663 -17.18 -33.96 -6.51
CA ARG A 663 -17.23 -35.39 -6.79
C ARG A 663 -18.66 -35.84 -7.06
N ALA A 664 -18.83 -36.72 -8.04
CA ALA A 664 -20.10 -37.38 -8.30
C ALA A 664 -20.45 -38.31 -7.15
N GLY A 665 -21.73 -38.45 -6.84
CA GLY A 665 -22.17 -39.38 -5.83
C GLY A 665 -22.17 -40.84 -6.26
N GLY A 666 -22.28 -41.74 -5.29
CA GLY A 666 -22.38 -43.18 -5.53
C GLY A 666 -23.66 -43.62 -6.25
N LEU A 667 -24.76 -42.90 -6.00
CA LEU A 667 -26.08 -43.14 -6.59
C LEU A 667 -26.44 -42.05 -7.61
N GLU A 668 -26.01 -40.79 -7.40
CA GLU A 668 -26.26 -39.65 -8.31
C GLU A 668 -24.95 -39.01 -8.80
N PRO A 669 -24.85 -38.73 -10.10
CA PRO A 669 -25.73 -39.17 -11.18
C PRO A 669 -25.63 -40.66 -11.40
N ASP A 670 -26.74 -41.30 -11.89
CA ASP A 670 -26.96 -42.73 -11.91
C ASP A 670 -25.75 -43.56 -12.39
N GLY A 671 -25.60 -44.81 -11.89
CA GLY A 671 -24.43 -45.66 -11.89
C GLY A 671 -23.72 -46.01 -13.20
N LYS A 672 -24.04 -45.32 -14.31
CA LYS A 672 -23.38 -45.46 -15.61
C LYS A 672 -22.21 -44.51 -15.80
N THR A 673 -21.97 -43.64 -14.89
CA THR A 673 -21.00 -42.56 -14.99
C THR A 673 -19.66 -42.88 -14.36
N GLY A 674 -18.78 -43.43 -15.13
CA GLY A 674 -17.37 -43.25 -14.98
C GLY A 674 -16.60 -43.94 -13.83
N SER A 675 -15.34 -43.72 -13.81
CA SER A 675 -14.32 -44.34 -12.92
C SER A 675 -14.57 -44.01 -11.43
N THR A 676 -14.09 -44.89 -10.55
CA THR A 676 -14.04 -44.67 -9.08
C THR A 676 -13.44 -43.33 -8.69
N ALA A 677 -12.47 -42.79 -9.43
CA ALA A 677 -11.82 -41.53 -9.19
C ALA A 677 -12.74 -40.28 -9.33
N ALA A 678 -13.86 -40.40 -10.10
CA ALA A 678 -14.82 -39.30 -10.20
C ALA A 678 -15.77 -39.25 -9.00
N ARG A 679 -15.80 -40.27 -8.14
CA ARG A 679 -16.79 -40.45 -7.05
C ARG A 679 -16.19 -40.33 -5.65
N GLU A 680 -14.89 -40.50 -5.52
CA GLU A 680 -14.19 -40.48 -4.23
C GLU A 680 -13.12 -39.40 -4.23
N LEU A 681 -12.92 -38.80 -3.08
CA LEU A 681 -11.74 -37.96 -2.87
C LEU A 681 -10.48 -38.81 -2.94
N ASP A 682 -9.42 -38.20 -3.44
CA ASP A 682 -8.10 -38.78 -3.34
C ASP A 682 -7.77 -39.07 -1.85
N PRO A 683 -7.22 -40.23 -1.50
CA PRO A 683 -6.86 -40.53 -0.11
C PRO A 683 -5.99 -39.49 0.57
N SER A 684 -5.12 -38.81 -0.18
CA SER A 684 -4.30 -37.71 0.33
C SER A 684 -5.15 -36.47 0.74
N ASP A 685 -6.32 -36.27 0.12
CA ASP A 685 -7.17 -35.13 0.37
C ASP A 685 -8.18 -35.34 1.53
N VAL A 686 -8.46 -36.61 1.88
CA VAL A 686 -9.47 -36.95 2.91
C VAL A 686 -9.15 -36.28 4.26
N HIS A 687 -7.86 -36.24 4.62
CA HIS A 687 -7.42 -35.64 5.89
C HIS A 687 -7.47 -34.09 5.90
N SER A 688 -7.59 -33.48 4.73
CA SER A 688 -7.63 -32.01 4.60
C SER A 688 -9.07 -31.47 4.47
N VAL A 689 -10.10 -32.34 4.51
CA VAL A 689 -11.47 -31.88 4.37
C VAL A 689 -11.89 -31.04 5.57
N LEU A 690 -12.29 -29.79 5.34
CA LEU A 690 -12.92 -28.90 6.32
C LEU A 690 -14.41 -29.16 6.40
N LEU A 691 -15.06 -29.16 5.25
CA LEU A 691 -16.49 -29.38 5.13
C LEU A 691 -16.85 -30.07 3.80
N ALA A 692 -18.01 -30.73 3.80
CA ALA A 692 -18.63 -31.29 2.62
C ALA A 692 -20.07 -30.77 2.51
N ALA A 693 -20.38 -30.13 1.39
CA ALA A 693 -21.70 -29.60 1.08
C ALA A 693 -22.35 -30.48 -0.02
N PRO A 694 -23.31 -31.36 0.33
CA PRO A 694 -24.02 -32.14 -0.67
C PRO A 694 -24.78 -31.24 -1.64
N MET A 695 -24.76 -31.61 -2.91
CA MET A 695 -25.47 -30.93 -3.97
C MET A 695 -26.13 -31.91 -4.92
N GLY A 696 -27.31 -31.54 -5.43
CA GLY A 696 -28.03 -32.41 -6.35
C GLY A 696 -27.66 -32.14 -7.80
N THR A 697 -27.53 -33.23 -8.57
CA THR A 697 -27.34 -33.18 -10.04
C THR A 697 -28.58 -33.64 -10.79
N THR A 698 -29.66 -34.06 -10.08
CA THR A 698 -30.91 -34.45 -10.67
C THR A 698 -32.01 -33.46 -10.33
N THR A 699 -32.78 -33.05 -11.31
CA THR A 699 -34.05 -32.35 -11.14
C THR A 699 -35.21 -33.35 -11.33
N ASP A 700 -36.42 -33.01 -10.94
CA ASP A 700 -37.62 -33.86 -11.13
C ASP A 700 -37.87 -34.30 -12.59
N LYS A 701 -37.18 -33.71 -13.54
CA LYS A 701 -37.36 -33.92 -14.99
C LYS A 701 -36.09 -34.06 -15.83
N ALA A 702 -34.91 -33.73 -15.31
CA ALA A 702 -33.65 -33.75 -16.10
C ALA A 702 -32.43 -33.84 -15.19
N LEU A 703 -31.34 -34.41 -15.73
CA LEU A 703 -30.01 -34.39 -15.12
C LEU A 703 -29.38 -33.01 -15.38
N ALA A 704 -28.78 -32.42 -14.35
CA ALA A 704 -27.98 -31.18 -14.46
C ALA A 704 -26.54 -31.53 -14.85
N GLY A 705 -25.89 -30.65 -15.62
CA GLY A 705 -24.52 -30.82 -16.10
C GLY A 705 -23.52 -31.05 -14.96
N LEU A 706 -22.55 -31.95 -15.20
CA LEU A 706 -21.47 -32.26 -14.25
C LEU A 706 -20.20 -32.60 -15.02
N GLU A 707 -19.10 -31.95 -14.64
CA GLU A 707 -17.73 -32.25 -15.06
C GLU A 707 -16.88 -32.48 -13.80
N VAL A 708 -16.04 -33.51 -13.82
CA VAL A 708 -15.13 -33.86 -12.73
C VAL A 708 -13.74 -34.12 -13.33
N GLN A 709 -12.72 -33.44 -12.79
CA GLN A 709 -11.33 -33.51 -13.27
C GLN A 709 -11.21 -33.25 -14.79
N GLY A 710 -11.96 -32.25 -15.29
CA GLY A 710 -12.00 -31.89 -16.70
C GLY A 710 -12.71 -32.91 -17.62
N LYS A 711 -13.41 -33.90 -17.04
CA LYS A 711 -14.16 -34.93 -17.80
C LYS A 711 -15.64 -34.73 -17.59
N ARG A 712 -16.38 -34.63 -18.71
CA ARG A 712 -17.83 -34.48 -18.69
C ARG A 712 -18.50 -35.77 -18.26
N VAL A 713 -19.22 -35.70 -17.16
CA VAL A 713 -20.03 -36.80 -16.59
C VAL A 713 -21.46 -36.67 -17.10
N LEU A 714 -22.04 -35.48 -17.07
CA LEU A 714 -23.36 -35.10 -17.57
C LEU A 714 -23.29 -33.85 -18.45
N PRO A 715 -24.09 -33.79 -19.54
CA PRO A 715 -24.13 -32.61 -20.39
C PRO A 715 -24.74 -31.41 -19.66
N PHE A 716 -24.20 -30.23 -19.92
CA PHE A 716 -24.78 -28.97 -19.46
C PHE A 716 -25.98 -28.59 -20.35
N SER A 717 -27.01 -28.04 -19.72
CA SER A 717 -28.16 -27.48 -20.42
C SER A 717 -27.86 -26.00 -20.79
N ALA A 718 -28.30 -25.58 -21.96
CA ALA A 718 -28.25 -24.16 -22.34
C ALA A 718 -29.49 -23.47 -21.79
N GLY A 719 -29.38 -22.84 -20.59
CA GLY A 719 -30.51 -22.16 -19.98
C GLY A 719 -30.11 -20.94 -19.14
N SER A 720 -30.82 -19.83 -19.28
CA SER A 720 -30.55 -18.61 -18.51
C SER A 720 -30.92 -18.68 -17.03
N ALA A 721 -31.59 -19.77 -16.60
CA ALA A 721 -32.00 -19.96 -15.18
C ALA A 721 -30.94 -20.71 -14.36
N THR A 722 -29.88 -21.22 -14.99
CA THR A 722 -28.80 -21.98 -14.35
C THR A 722 -27.48 -21.28 -14.52
N ALA A 723 -26.53 -21.63 -13.65
CA ALA A 723 -25.13 -21.23 -13.73
C ALA A 723 -24.24 -22.48 -13.55
N ALA A 724 -22.99 -22.41 -13.93
CA ALA A 724 -22.01 -23.40 -13.60
C ALA A 724 -21.24 -22.95 -12.34
N LEU A 725 -21.25 -23.78 -11.30
CA LEU A 725 -20.33 -23.67 -10.17
C LEU A 725 -19.05 -24.38 -10.58
N VAL A 726 -17.97 -23.63 -10.71
CA VAL A 726 -16.68 -24.12 -11.26
C VAL A 726 -15.61 -24.07 -10.20
N ALA A 727 -14.95 -25.20 -9.93
CA ALA A 727 -13.72 -25.26 -9.17
C ALA A 727 -12.54 -25.43 -10.15
N SER A 728 -11.61 -24.49 -10.14
CA SER A 728 -10.42 -24.53 -11.00
C SER A 728 -9.51 -25.71 -10.68
N ALA A 729 -8.53 -25.95 -11.52
CA ALA A 729 -7.50 -26.97 -11.26
C ALA A 729 -6.77 -26.71 -9.93
N GLU A 730 -6.53 -25.46 -9.60
CA GLU A 730 -5.92 -25.01 -8.33
C GLU A 730 -6.91 -25.05 -7.15
N GLY A 731 -8.21 -25.12 -7.43
CA GLY A 731 -9.27 -25.21 -6.42
C GLY A 731 -9.96 -23.91 -6.07
N ALA A 732 -9.76 -22.84 -6.83
CA ALA A 732 -10.56 -21.61 -6.69
C ALA A 732 -12.00 -21.87 -7.17
N LEU A 733 -12.99 -21.30 -6.46
CA LEU A 733 -14.40 -21.49 -6.76
C LEU A 733 -14.99 -20.24 -7.43
N SER A 734 -15.75 -20.44 -8.50
CA SER A 734 -16.43 -19.35 -9.20
C SER A 734 -17.82 -19.75 -9.68
N ILE A 735 -18.71 -18.73 -9.89
CA ILE A 735 -20.03 -18.90 -10.48
C ILE A 735 -20.00 -18.21 -11.84
N VAL A 736 -20.17 -18.99 -12.91
CA VAL A 736 -20.14 -18.51 -14.31
C VAL A 736 -21.44 -18.84 -15.03
N SER A 737 -21.69 -18.20 -16.18
CA SER A 737 -22.90 -18.51 -16.97
C SER A 737 -22.89 -19.97 -17.45
N SER A 738 -24.08 -20.55 -17.59
CA SER A 738 -24.24 -21.97 -17.95
C SER A 738 -23.88 -22.32 -19.39
N ASP A 739 -23.65 -21.35 -20.26
CA ASP A 739 -23.19 -21.51 -21.65
C ASP A 739 -21.70 -21.81 -21.80
N ARG A 740 -20.99 -21.92 -20.70
CA ARG A 740 -19.60 -22.42 -20.68
C ARG A 740 -19.55 -23.89 -21.13
N GLY A 741 -19.35 -24.08 -22.41
CA GLY A 741 -19.59 -25.37 -23.07
C GLY A 741 -18.52 -26.44 -22.87
N ALA A 742 -17.40 -26.20 -22.21
CA ALA A 742 -16.34 -27.19 -22.01
C ALA A 742 -15.54 -26.89 -20.74
N ALA A 743 -15.26 -27.90 -19.94
CA ALA A 743 -14.30 -27.79 -18.85
C ALA A 743 -12.88 -27.70 -19.43
N THR A 744 -12.03 -26.93 -18.78
CA THR A 744 -10.59 -26.94 -19.03
C THR A 744 -9.95 -28.12 -18.29
N THR A 745 -8.76 -28.53 -18.70
CA THR A 745 -8.08 -29.66 -18.07
C THR A 745 -7.93 -29.46 -16.55
N GLY A 746 -8.42 -30.42 -15.78
CA GLY A 746 -8.36 -30.41 -14.31
C GLY A 746 -9.44 -29.61 -13.58
N GLU A 747 -10.35 -28.92 -14.29
CA GLU A 747 -11.48 -28.25 -13.67
C GLU A 747 -12.61 -29.22 -13.29
N ASP A 748 -13.31 -28.87 -12.21
CA ASP A 748 -14.57 -29.47 -11.81
C ASP A 748 -15.69 -28.45 -12.02
N ALA A 749 -16.85 -28.85 -12.54
CA ALA A 749 -17.98 -27.96 -12.77
C ALA A 749 -19.32 -28.66 -12.55
N ALA A 750 -20.28 -27.98 -11.94
CA ALA A 750 -21.63 -28.48 -11.81
C ALA A 750 -22.65 -27.41 -12.20
N GLU A 751 -23.68 -27.83 -12.94
CA GLU A 751 -24.80 -26.95 -13.28
C GLU A 751 -25.74 -26.83 -12.09
N VAL A 752 -25.99 -25.59 -11.66
CA VAL A 752 -26.79 -25.25 -10.47
C VAL A 752 -27.75 -24.13 -10.77
N PRO A 753 -28.91 -24.04 -10.07
CA PRO A 753 -29.84 -22.94 -10.23
C PRO A 753 -29.25 -21.63 -9.75
N LEU A 754 -29.31 -20.60 -10.57
CA LEU A 754 -28.89 -19.26 -10.24
C LEU A 754 -29.96 -18.57 -9.37
N LEU A 755 -29.57 -18.03 -8.23
CA LEU A 755 -30.45 -17.26 -7.33
C LEU A 755 -30.37 -15.77 -7.65
N PHE A 756 -29.14 -15.24 -7.81
CA PHE A 756 -28.91 -13.88 -8.31
C PHE A 756 -27.51 -13.74 -8.93
N ASP A 757 -27.38 -12.75 -9.82
CA ASP A 757 -26.13 -12.28 -10.40
C ASP A 757 -26.19 -10.74 -10.46
N GLY A 758 -25.37 -10.08 -9.65
CA GLY A 758 -25.43 -8.65 -9.44
C GLY A 758 -26.77 -8.21 -8.79
N PRO A 759 -27.38 -7.09 -9.21
CA PRO A 759 -28.62 -6.57 -8.64
C PRO A 759 -29.88 -7.36 -9.03
N GLN A 760 -29.80 -8.27 -9.99
CA GLN A 760 -30.94 -9.00 -10.52
C GLN A 760 -31.25 -10.26 -9.71
N ASP A 761 -32.43 -10.30 -9.08
CA ASP A 761 -32.96 -11.51 -8.43
C ASP A 761 -33.68 -12.39 -9.42
N ARG A 762 -33.56 -13.71 -9.24
CA ARG A 762 -34.36 -14.68 -9.98
C ARG A 762 -35.62 -15.02 -9.21
N PRO A 763 -36.78 -15.27 -9.88
CA PRO A 763 -37.98 -15.65 -9.22
C PRO A 763 -37.80 -16.91 -8.37
N ALA A 764 -38.11 -16.81 -7.09
CA ALA A 764 -38.04 -17.95 -6.18
C ALA A 764 -39.33 -18.79 -6.31
N VAL A 765 -39.19 -20.07 -6.64
CA VAL A 765 -40.32 -21.04 -6.60
C VAL A 765 -40.58 -21.40 -5.15
N SER A 766 -41.82 -21.19 -4.68
CA SER A 766 -42.24 -21.58 -3.33
C SER A 766 -42.77 -23.02 -3.30
N GLY A 767 -42.49 -23.71 -2.19
CA GLY A 767 -42.88 -25.08 -1.92
C GLY A 767 -43.15 -25.29 -0.43
N PRO A 768 -43.39 -26.51 0.03
CA PRO A 768 -43.48 -26.80 1.45
C PRO A 768 -42.16 -26.46 2.16
N PRO A 769 -42.19 -26.16 3.48
CA PRO A 769 -40.96 -25.94 4.25
C PRO A 769 -40.00 -27.13 4.14
N ALA A 770 -38.76 -26.87 3.77
CA ALA A 770 -37.72 -27.88 3.65
C ALA A 770 -36.37 -27.26 4.00
N ALA A 771 -35.45 -28.10 4.42
CA ALA A 771 -34.04 -27.67 4.55
C ALA A 771 -33.51 -27.25 3.18
N LYS A 772 -32.88 -26.08 3.13
CA LYS A 772 -32.33 -25.52 1.90
C LYS A 772 -30.89 -25.12 2.12
N LEU A 773 -30.08 -25.31 1.07
CA LEU A 773 -28.66 -24.96 1.03
C LEU A 773 -28.37 -24.10 -0.20
N ALA A 774 -27.72 -22.99 0.00
CA ALA A 774 -27.29 -22.08 -1.05
C ALA A 774 -25.83 -21.69 -0.84
N LEU A 775 -25.16 -21.28 -1.91
CA LEU A 775 -23.79 -20.79 -1.92
C LEU A 775 -23.73 -19.44 -2.61
N GLY A 776 -23.04 -18.50 -2.02
CA GLY A 776 -22.72 -17.20 -2.61
C GLY A 776 -21.22 -16.94 -2.64
N ILE A 777 -20.81 -16.06 -3.55
CA ILE A 777 -19.43 -15.58 -3.67
C ILE A 777 -19.44 -14.07 -3.64
N THR A 778 -18.59 -13.48 -2.79
CA THR A 778 -18.37 -12.04 -2.66
C THR A 778 -17.44 -11.52 -3.76
N ALA A 779 -17.33 -10.20 -3.91
CA ALA A 779 -16.41 -9.59 -4.88
C ALA A 779 -14.92 -9.90 -4.56
N ASP A 780 -14.59 -10.07 -3.28
CA ASP A 780 -13.26 -10.46 -2.78
C ASP A 780 -13.10 -11.99 -2.62
N GLU A 781 -13.87 -12.78 -3.39
CA GLU A 781 -13.76 -14.23 -3.53
C GLU A 781 -14.04 -15.05 -2.25
N ARG A 782 -14.66 -14.47 -1.21
CA ARG A 782 -15.15 -15.26 -0.07
C ARG A 782 -16.29 -16.15 -0.50
N VAL A 783 -16.25 -17.40 -0.07
CA VAL A 783 -17.32 -18.37 -0.32
C VAL A 783 -18.19 -18.47 0.92
N ILE A 784 -19.51 -18.21 0.78
CA ILE A 784 -20.46 -18.23 1.88
C ILE A 784 -21.54 -19.28 1.59
N LEU A 785 -21.67 -20.26 2.48
CA LEU A 785 -22.75 -21.23 2.48
C LEU A 785 -23.88 -20.74 3.39
N ALA A 786 -25.12 -20.76 2.91
CA ALA A 786 -26.31 -20.43 3.66
C ALA A 786 -27.23 -21.65 3.80
N HIS A 787 -27.62 -21.97 5.01
CA HIS A 787 -28.48 -23.10 5.34
C HIS A 787 -29.66 -22.68 6.22
N GLY A 788 -30.88 -23.21 5.96
CA GLY A 788 -32.07 -22.92 6.77
C GLY A 788 -33.32 -23.66 6.32
N MET A 789 -34.31 -23.72 7.20
CA MET A 789 -35.63 -24.30 6.91
C MET A 789 -36.54 -23.25 6.27
N ALA A 790 -36.78 -23.36 4.95
CA ALA A 790 -37.54 -22.34 4.21
C ALA A 790 -38.47 -22.94 3.16
N THR A 791 -39.53 -22.18 2.79
CA THR A 791 -40.44 -22.51 1.70
C THR A 791 -39.88 -22.19 0.32
N SER A 792 -38.83 -21.30 0.25
CA SER A 792 -38.17 -20.92 -0.97
C SER A 792 -36.73 -20.52 -0.67
N TYR A 793 -35.90 -20.28 -1.71
CA TYR A 793 -34.53 -19.78 -1.53
C TYR A 793 -34.45 -18.27 -1.26
N ALA A 794 -35.58 -17.54 -1.32
CA ALA A 794 -35.55 -16.08 -1.18
C ALA A 794 -34.94 -15.59 0.15
N PRO A 795 -35.22 -16.19 1.32
CA PRO A 795 -34.57 -15.80 2.58
C PRO A 795 -33.06 -16.02 2.54
N LEU A 796 -32.58 -17.17 2.01
CA LEU A 796 -31.16 -17.48 1.90
C LEU A 796 -30.44 -16.51 0.93
N ALA A 797 -31.10 -16.18 -0.18
CA ALA A 797 -30.56 -15.22 -1.15
C ALA A 797 -30.39 -13.82 -0.53
N ARG A 798 -31.37 -13.36 0.28
CA ARG A 798 -31.26 -12.08 1.01
C ARG A 798 -30.13 -12.11 2.04
N ALA A 799 -30.00 -13.19 2.81
CA ALA A 799 -28.90 -13.33 3.78
C ALA A 799 -27.52 -13.34 3.12
N LEU A 800 -27.37 -14.05 1.98
CA LEU A 800 -26.14 -14.04 1.19
C LEU A 800 -25.82 -12.65 0.63
N ARG A 801 -26.84 -11.93 0.15
CA ARG A 801 -26.67 -10.55 -0.34
C ARG A 801 -26.27 -9.59 0.80
N ALA A 802 -26.93 -9.73 1.96
CA ALA A 802 -26.57 -8.96 3.16
C ALA A 802 -25.12 -9.26 3.63
N ALA A 803 -24.64 -10.47 3.39
CA ALA A 803 -23.25 -10.87 3.64
C ALA A 803 -22.26 -10.44 2.54
N GLY A 804 -22.68 -9.63 1.55
CA GLY A 804 -21.83 -9.07 0.50
C GLY A 804 -21.65 -9.95 -0.73
N CYS A 805 -22.39 -11.06 -0.88
CA CYS A 805 -22.29 -11.87 -2.09
C CYS A 805 -22.80 -11.12 -3.33
N THR A 806 -22.04 -11.17 -4.40
CA THR A 806 -22.39 -10.60 -5.71
C THR A 806 -23.11 -11.59 -6.60
N LYS A 807 -22.89 -12.91 -6.38
CA LYS A 807 -23.55 -14.02 -7.06
C LYS A 807 -23.93 -15.10 -6.07
N ALA A 808 -25.05 -15.79 -6.32
CA ALA A 808 -25.45 -16.94 -5.50
C ALA A 808 -26.23 -17.99 -6.29
N VAL A 809 -26.07 -19.24 -5.86
CA VAL A 809 -26.67 -20.44 -6.44
C VAL A 809 -27.32 -21.33 -5.37
N ALA A 810 -28.31 -22.14 -5.77
CA ALA A 810 -28.86 -23.18 -4.92
C ALA A 810 -28.07 -24.49 -5.09
N LEU A 811 -27.79 -25.20 -3.99
CA LEU A 811 -27.04 -26.47 -4.04
C LEU A 811 -27.92 -27.71 -3.86
N ASP A 812 -28.88 -27.70 -2.95
CA ASP A 812 -29.65 -28.85 -2.48
C ASP A 812 -30.78 -29.26 -3.46
N ARG A 813 -30.43 -29.58 -4.69
CA ARG A 813 -31.37 -30.09 -5.69
C ARG A 813 -31.13 -31.57 -5.99
N GLY A 814 -32.19 -32.36 -5.88
CA GLY A 814 -32.13 -33.80 -6.18
C GLY A 814 -32.65 -34.68 -5.06
N ALA A 815 -33.04 -35.89 -5.41
CA ALA A 815 -33.67 -36.83 -4.47
C ALA A 815 -32.71 -37.29 -3.36
N HIS A 816 -31.43 -37.25 -3.58
CA HIS A 816 -30.37 -37.70 -2.66
C HIS A 816 -29.54 -36.57 -2.09
N ALA A 817 -29.87 -35.32 -2.39
CA ALA A 817 -29.18 -34.16 -1.84
C ALA A 817 -29.71 -33.90 -0.41
N ALA A 818 -28.88 -34.15 0.59
CA ALA A 818 -29.11 -33.68 1.93
C ALA A 818 -28.77 -32.19 2.01
N ALA A 819 -29.64 -31.38 2.60
CA ALA A 819 -29.35 -29.96 2.82
C ALA A 819 -28.59 -29.77 4.15
N THR A 820 -27.63 -30.63 4.45
CA THR A 820 -26.77 -30.57 5.64
C THR A 820 -25.34 -30.46 5.20
N ILE A 821 -24.57 -29.70 5.94
CA ILE A 821 -23.12 -29.54 5.71
C ILE A 821 -22.42 -30.40 6.76
N ASP A 822 -21.72 -31.44 6.31
CA ASP A 822 -20.83 -32.21 7.19
C ASP A 822 -19.55 -31.42 7.43
N ARG A 823 -19.10 -31.34 8.68
CA ARG A 823 -17.95 -30.52 9.11
C ARG A 823 -16.98 -31.32 9.94
N THR A 824 -15.70 -31.09 9.75
CA THR A 824 -14.67 -31.63 10.64
C THR A 824 -14.87 -31.10 12.06
N GLY A 825 -14.61 -31.94 13.06
CA GLY A 825 -14.81 -31.58 14.47
C GLY A 825 -16.26 -31.66 14.96
N THR A 826 -17.20 -32.16 14.15
CA THR A 826 -18.62 -32.37 14.53
C THR A 826 -18.93 -33.86 14.69
N ALA A 827 -20.14 -34.18 15.15
CA ALA A 827 -20.63 -35.57 15.27
C ALA A 827 -20.76 -36.25 13.90
N GLU A 828 -20.95 -35.48 12.84
CA GLU A 828 -21.05 -35.96 11.46
C GLU A 828 -19.86 -35.41 10.65
N PRO A 829 -18.68 -36.07 10.72
CA PRO A 829 -17.51 -35.64 9.96
C PRO A 829 -17.68 -35.94 8.46
N PRO A 830 -17.02 -35.17 7.58
CA PRO A 830 -17.04 -35.41 6.15
C PRO A 830 -16.55 -36.81 5.79
N ARG A 831 -17.18 -37.42 4.77
CA ARG A 831 -16.84 -38.74 4.24
C ARG A 831 -16.14 -38.59 2.89
N ALA A 832 -15.31 -39.55 2.53
CA ALA A 832 -14.63 -39.54 1.23
C ALA A 832 -15.59 -39.77 0.04
N ARG A 833 -16.82 -40.30 0.31
CA ARG A 833 -17.84 -40.58 -0.69
C ARG A 833 -19.23 -40.34 -0.13
N TYR A 834 -20.11 -39.82 -0.97
CA TYR A 834 -21.53 -39.55 -0.71
C TYR A 834 -22.41 -40.26 -1.75
N ASP A 835 -23.70 -40.37 -1.47
CA ASP A 835 -24.66 -40.90 -2.42
C ASP A 835 -25.01 -39.93 -3.54
N GLY A 836 -25.07 -38.63 -3.22
CA GLY A 836 -25.24 -37.53 -4.15
C GLY A 836 -23.92 -36.83 -4.49
N THR A 837 -23.97 -35.96 -5.49
CA THR A 837 -22.85 -35.08 -5.82
C THR A 837 -22.50 -34.20 -4.63
N VAL A 838 -21.22 -33.93 -4.43
CA VAL A 838 -20.74 -33.19 -3.26
C VAL A 838 -19.66 -32.18 -3.64
N LEU A 839 -19.75 -31.00 -3.03
CA LEU A 839 -18.71 -29.99 -3.03
C LEU A 839 -17.89 -30.12 -1.74
N TYR A 840 -16.62 -30.42 -1.86
CA TYR A 840 -15.68 -30.43 -0.75
C TYR A 840 -14.92 -29.11 -0.68
N ALA A 841 -14.75 -28.60 0.53
CA ALA A 841 -13.75 -27.57 0.85
C ALA A 841 -12.61 -28.26 1.62
N LEU A 842 -11.41 -28.17 1.07
CA LEU A 842 -10.19 -28.79 1.58
C LEU A 842 -9.32 -27.71 2.20
N ALA A 843 -8.74 -27.97 3.37
CA ALA A 843 -7.89 -27.03 4.08
C ALA A 843 -6.67 -26.62 3.25
N GLU A 844 -6.43 -25.31 3.20
CA GLU A 844 -5.19 -24.73 2.70
C GLU A 844 -4.47 -24.01 3.83
N THR A 845 -3.18 -24.33 3.96
CA THR A 845 -2.32 -23.64 4.92
C THR A 845 -2.15 -22.19 4.51
N ALA A 846 -2.33 -21.27 5.46
CA ALA A 846 -2.14 -19.85 5.21
C ALA A 846 -0.73 -19.57 4.70
N ARG A 847 -0.65 -18.87 3.58
CA ARG A 847 0.62 -18.41 3.02
C ARG A 847 0.80 -16.93 3.32
N PRO A 848 2.02 -16.46 3.52
CA PRO A 848 2.30 -15.03 3.53
C PRO A 848 1.85 -14.36 2.24
N ARG A 849 1.43 -13.10 2.33
CA ARG A 849 0.70 -12.39 1.26
C ARG A 849 1.58 -11.50 0.39
N ALA A 850 2.89 -11.51 0.61
CA ALA A 850 3.81 -10.82 -0.29
C ALA A 850 4.27 -11.77 -1.41
N PHE A 851 4.43 -11.22 -2.60
CA PHE A 851 4.83 -11.98 -3.78
C PHE A 851 5.78 -11.17 -4.67
N ARG A 852 6.57 -11.87 -5.49
CA ARG A 852 7.33 -11.26 -6.56
C ARG A 852 6.50 -11.28 -7.83
N PHE A 853 6.33 -10.10 -8.46
CA PHE A 853 5.78 -10.03 -9.81
C PHE A 853 6.90 -10.01 -10.86
N ASP A 854 6.61 -10.58 -12.03
CA ASP A 854 7.57 -10.70 -13.13
C ASP A 854 6.96 -10.14 -14.43
N ALA A 855 7.32 -8.93 -14.79
CA ALA A 855 6.82 -8.28 -15.99
C ALA A 855 7.20 -9.06 -17.29
N ALA A 856 8.38 -9.67 -17.32
CA ALA A 856 8.85 -10.41 -18.51
C ALA A 856 8.08 -11.71 -18.71
N LYS A 857 7.72 -12.42 -17.65
CA LYS A 857 6.93 -13.65 -17.72
C LYS A 857 5.51 -13.39 -18.23
N ALA A 858 4.91 -12.31 -17.77
CA ALA A 858 3.55 -11.92 -18.16
C ALA A 858 3.48 -11.47 -19.64
N VAL A 859 4.45 -10.72 -20.13
CA VAL A 859 4.57 -10.40 -21.58
C VAL A 859 4.70 -11.66 -22.42
N ALA A 860 5.48 -12.64 -21.96
CA ALA A 860 5.63 -13.93 -22.65
C ALA A 860 4.34 -14.76 -22.61
N ASP A 861 3.52 -14.66 -21.58
CA ASP A 861 2.24 -15.35 -21.46
C ASP A 861 1.12 -14.68 -22.28
N VAL A 862 1.10 -13.35 -22.39
CA VAL A 862 0.25 -12.60 -23.32
C VAL A 862 0.63 -12.91 -24.76
N ALA A 863 1.92 -12.87 -25.09
CA ALA A 863 2.41 -13.21 -26.44
C ALA A 863 2.11 -14.67 -26.84
N ARG A 864 1.95 -15.57 -25.86
CA ARG A 864 1.54 -16.97 -26.08
C ARG A 864 0.04 -17.19 -26.03
N GLY A 865 -0.77 -16.15 -25.87
CA GLY A 865 -2.23 -16.23 -25.82
C GLY A 865 -2.79 -16.96 -24.59
N LYS A 866 -2.02 -17.06 -23.51
CA LYS A 866 -2.45 -17.69 -22.25
C LYS A 866 -3.23 -16.74 -21.33
N ILE A 867 -3.09 -15.44 -21.57
CA ILE A 867 -3.84 -14.39 -20.88
C ILE A 867 -4.45 -13.51 -21.97
N ALA A 868 -5.75 -13.23 -21.92
CA ALA A 868 -6.38 -12.29 -22.85
C ALA A 868 -5.82 -10.87 -22.60
N PRO A 869 -5.65 -10.04 -23.67
CA PRO A 869 -5.14 -8.70 -23.54
C PRO A 869 -6.08 -7.80 -22.75
#